data_0b3d775da52c226a3cc2e602e0b0f9f7
#
_entry.id   0b3d775da52c226a3cc2e602e0b0f9f7
#
_cell.length_a   1.000
_cell.length_b   1.000
_cell.length_c   1.000
_cell.angle_alpha   90.00
_cell.angle_beta   90.00
_cell.angle_gamma   90.00
#
_symmetry.space_group_name_H-M   'P 1'
#
loop_
_entity.id
_entity.type
_entity.pdbx_description
1 polymer ?
#
loop_
_entity_poly.entity_id
_entity_poly.type
_entity_poly.pdbx_seq_one_letter_code
_entity_poly.pdbx_strand_id
1 'polypeptide(L)'
;RLKGPLVVIVSPIFAEKSAVETYLLQRLEGKGWQHSPGGELGREDYSEPLLLRQLVQAVRRLNPTLELSEEDLNRVISELHALPASFEGSKLFLRYLKDGLPLKLEKTKELRYVKILDQENPENNEFLISDQVWFESSRGRIRPDLVLYVNGIPLVLIECKNPAEPGVSWKTAYQQVKRYEETVPELFKYVQFSIAAEAQAVYFPNVLGGGGPCYVWKVEGIEDPLNAVVEMLSKPVLTDILVNFTFPREEHGRQTKVLPRYIQYEAANRIFRRVMENLEGREKKDSGLIWHWQGSGKTLTMIFAAYKLYRHPRLANPTIFFVVDREELEEQLRNEFSYLDLGIKPEVISSVRRLKEILTHDEGRGQRGIFIVLIHKFREEVGDELEASLALTRAERETISNRRNVVVLIDEGHRTQYGKLAGEMRKILRKAFFFAFTGTPISKTGRDTYLTFSYPPEELYLHKYFIADSIEDRSTLPIVIQTRMEKEVGLKRDLLQSFLDQELEEIPEDFRERVKGKISTKLDEIVVFLTNPVRIEKIARDIAEHFKQGVDGRFKAMVVAANRRACVLYKRELDKHLPPEYSEVVMTFGMGDPDPIPAYHRELRERFAGKDDDEIRKEVIQRFKEEELPKILIVTDMLLTGFDAPILQVMYLDKPLKEHRLLQAIARTNRPCGEGKTCGLILDYVGIMKELEKAFSLYAKQDIKYAVIDLEEKVREFRNLLRSLVGLLGGTGKVDRPSLMSKVRLLFHDLDLENTFLTNFKRLRGLYEFLGPRYFEKEETEAYEFLAAVYEFYRRYTGVREEEPELESYMARYFPRTLQAIQKTLKVEMKEEFPELRLEVEYLRKLAEKKGVSEALYDAVIPLHRFVLVPRAKDPIYEPLIKKIERLVSEWRSRKIEEKEAYQRLLELVGEASELEKREREVEGLGLGREAFFILSVLERRLGRSEELLQEIKDLWSGLAQTGKLFEGWNRKPSVLREVMREVRRYLRKKGLPMEEREEICDEISKGLKGL
;
A
#
# COMPACT_ATOMS: atom_id res chain seq x y z
N ARG A 1 -29.19 20.80 21.46
CA ARG A 1 -29.56 21.89 20.53
C ARG A 1 -28.35 22.75 20.26
N LEU A 2 -27.61 22.44 19.21
CA LEU A 2 -26.72 23.36 18.50
C LEU A 2 -26.90 23.07 17.03
N LYS A 3 -27.75 23.81 16.37
CA LYS A 3 -27.86 23.89 14.93
C LYS A 3 -26.79 24.84 14.43
N GLY A 4 -25.66 24.33 14.02
CA GLY A 4 -24.78 25.03 13.06
C GLY A 4 -25.32 24.78 11.64
N PRO A 5 -25.16 25.71 10.70
CA PRO A 5 -25.59 25.45 9.32
C PRO A 5 -24.78 24.29 8.73
N LEU A 6 -25.47 23.21 8.37
CA LEU A 6 -24.93 22.22 7.47
C LEU A 6 -24.67 22.91 6.12
N VAL A 7 -23.43 23.25 5.86
CA VAL A 7 -22.99 23.58 4.50
C VAL A 7 -22.96 22.24 3.75
N VAL A 8 -24.06 21.93 3.07
CA VAL A 8 -24.12 20.79 2.16
C VAL A 8 -23.32 21.19 0.92
N ILE A 9 -22.07 20.80 0.88
CA ILE A 9 -21.27 20.90 -0.32
C ILE A 9 -21.65 19.72 -1.21
N VAL A 10 -22.22 20.01 -2.33
CA VAL A 10 -22.74 19.03 -3.29
C VAL A 10 -21.68 18.72 -4.31
N SER A 11 -21.29 17.46 -4.37
CA SER A 11 -20.35 16.95 -5.36
C SER A 11 -21.01 16.70 -6.72
N PRO A 12 -20.42 17.14 -7.83
CA PRO A 12 -20.90 16.81 -9.15
C PRO A 12 -20.64 15.34 -9.50
N ILE A 13 -21.67 14.62 -9.90
CA ILE A 13 -21.62 13.19 -10.26
C ILE A 13 -20.80 12.95 -11.53
N PHE A 14 -20.62 13.96 -12.35
CA PHE A 14 -20.18 13.83 -13.72
C PHE A 14 -18.85 14.48 -14.06
N ALA A 15 -18.25 15.21 -13.12
CA ALA A 15 -16.86 15.61 -13.28
C ALA A 15 -15.95 14.48 -12.82
N GLU A 16 -14.69 14.50 -13.24
CA GLU A 16 -13.62 13.72 -12.60
C GLU A 16 -13.49 14.04 -11.10
N LYS A 17 -14.09 15.16 -10.64
CA LYS A 17 -14.38 15.40 -9.23
C LYS A 17 -15.38 14.35 -8.76
N SER A 18 -14.83 13.19 -8.51
CA SER A 18 -15.58 12.07 -8.00
C SER A 18 -16.16 12.42 -6.62
N ALA A 19 -17.20 11.73 -6.24
CA ALA A 19 -17.68 11.73 -4.86
C ALA A 19 -16.50 11.53 -3.86
N VAL A 20 -15.46 10.78 -4.29
CA VAL A 20 -14.23 10.51 -3.52
C VAL A 20 -13.40 11.76 -3.28
N GLU A 21 -13.15 12.60 -4.31
CA GLU A 21 -12.38 13.84 -4.18
C GLU A 21 -13.05 14.81 -3.20
N THR A 22 -14.33 15.06 -3.41
CA THR A 22 -15.10 15.96 -2.54
C THR A 22 -15.22 15.43 -1.12
N TYR A 23 -15.38 14.11 -0.97
CA TYR A 23 -15.45 13.45 0.33
C TYR A 23 -14.13 13.64 1.10
N LEU A 24 -13.00 13.32 0.48
CA LEU A 24 -11.68 13.46 1.10
C LEU A 24 -11.40 14.93 1.48
N LEU A 25 -11.72 15.86 0.59
CA LEU A 25 -11.53 17.28 0.83
C LEU A 25 -12.31 17.74 2.08
N GLN A 26 -13.61 17.44 2.17
CA GLN A 26 -14.43 17.80 3.32
C GLN A 26 -13.94 17.18 4.62
N ARG A 27 -13.54 15.90 4.58
CA ARG A 27 -13.03 15.21 5.77
C ARG A 27 -11.71 15.80 6.26
N LEU A 28 -10.81 16.17 5.33
CA LEU A 28 -9.54 16.80 5.68
C LEU A 28 -9.72 18.23 6.21
N GLU A 29 -10.66 19.00 5.66
CA GLU A 29 -11.07 20.29 6.26
C GLU A 29 -11.56 20.11 7.69
N GLY A 30 -12.36 19.06 7.95
CA GLY A 30 -12.80 18.66 9.30
C GLY A 30 -11.65 18.28 10.25
N LYS A 31 -10.47 17.91 9.71
CA LYS A 31 -9.23 17.66 10.47
C LYS A 31 -8.33 18.90 10.59
N GLY A 32 -8.82 20.06 10.15
CA GLY A 32 -8.14 21.34 10.29
C GLY A 32 -7.19 21.69 9.15
N TRP A 33 -7.30 21.02 8.00
CA TRP A 33 -6.66 21.45 6.77
C TRP A 33 -7.39 22.68 6.22
N GLN A 34 -6.65 23.67 5.72
CA GLN A 34 -7.23 24.79 5.00
C GLN A 34 -7.43 24.40 3.54
N HIS A 35 -8.57 24.71 2.95
CA HIS A 35 -8.82 24.48 1.54
C HIS A 35 -8.66 25.76 0.73
N SER A 36 -7.99 25.66 -0.40
CA SER A 36 -7.93 26.69 -1.43
C SER A 36 -8.01 26.04 -2.82
N PRO A 37 -8.97 26.39 -3.67
CA PRO A 37 -9.04 25.87 -5.03
C PRO A 37 -7.73 26.14 -5.81
N GLY A 38 -7.34 25.22 -6.70
CA GLY A 38 -6.07 25.35 -7.44
C GLY A 38 -5.94 26.61 -8.25
N GLY A 39 -7.07 27.19 -8.70
CA GLY A 39 -7.11 28.49 -9.39
C GLY A 39 -6.90 29.71 -8.47
N GLU A 40 -7.03 29.55 -7.16
CA GLU A 40 -6.95 30.64 -6.16
C GLU A 40 -5.63 30.62 -5.37
N LEU A 41 -4.70 29.71 -5.68
CA LEU A 41 -3.41 29.61 -4.99
C LEU A 41 -2.46 30.80 -5.22
N GLY A 42 -2.83 31.76 -6.07
CA GLY A 42 -2.01 32.92 -6.40
C GLY A 42 -0.71 32.56 -7.14
N ARG A 43 -0.68 31.43 -7.83
CA ARG A 43 0.48 31.00 -8.64
C ARG A 43 0.43 31.65 -10.02
N GLU A 44 1.47 32.36 -10.34
CA GLU A 44 1.62 33.01 -11.66
C GLU A 44 2.29 32.07 -12.68
N ASP A 45 3.07 31.10 -12.18
CA ASP A 45 3.80 30.13 -12.99
C ASP A 45 3.46 28.68 -12.55
N TYR A 46 2.97 27.90 -13.49
CA TYR A 46 2.65 26.49 -13.25
C TYR A 46 3.88 25.57 -13.23
N SER A 47 5.05 26.07 -13.66
CA SER A 47 6.31 25.34 -13.51
C SER A 47 6.89 25.41 -12.09
N GLU A 48 6.37 26.29 -11.24
CA GLU A 48 6.77 26.43 -9.84
C GLU A 48 5.91 25.55 -8.94
N PRO A 49 6.45 24.47 -8.36
CA PRO A 49 5.67 23.60 -7.48
C PRO A 49 5.40 24.20 -6.09
N LEU A 50 6.28 25.11 -5.62
CA LEU A 50 6.21 25.66 -4.27
C LEU A 50 5.24 26.86 -4.21
N LEU A 51 4.55 26.99 -3.09
CA LEU A 51 3.80 28.19 -2.74
C LEU A 51 4.76 29.15 -2.00
N LEU A 52 5.52 29.93 -2.76
CA LEU A 52 6.65 30.71 -2.25
C LEU A 52 6.28 31.66 -1.10
N ARG A 53 5.11 32.29 -1.18
CA ARG A 53 4.63 33.21 -0.13
C ARG A 53 4.42 32.48 1.20
N GLN A 54 3.71 31.35 1.17
CA GLN A 54 3.45 30.50 2.34
C GLN A 54 4.77 29.93 2.90
N LEU A 55 5.66 29.48 2.02
CA LEU A 55 6.97 28.95 2.41
C LEU A 55 7.79 29.99 3.18
N VAL A 56 7.91 31.21 2.66
CA VAL A 56 8.66 32.30 3.31
C VAL A 56 8.07 32.62 4.68
N GLN A 57 6.74 32.73 4.76
CA GLN A 57 6.05 33.01 6.04
C GLN A 57 6.28 31.88 7.05
N ALA A 58 6.22 30.60 6.60
CA ALA A 58 6.46 29.46 7.46
C ALA A 58 7.91 29.40 7.94
N VAL A 59 8.88 29.61 7.05
CA VAL A 59 10.30 29.59 7.42
C VAL A 59 10.60 30.66 8.48
N ARG A 60 10.05 31.88 8.36
CA ARG A 60 10.20 32.92 9.39
C ARG A 60 9.57 32.49 10.72
N ARG A 61 8.34 31.96 10.68
CA ARG A 61 7.61 31.55 11.87
C ARG A 61 8.31 30.40 12.62
N LEU A 62 8.87 29.45 11.89
CA LEU A 62 9.51 28.26 12.48
C LEU A 62 10.94 28.53 13.01
N ASN A 63 11.55 29.66 12.64
CA ASN A 63 12.93 30.01 13.02
C ASN A 63 13.04 31.41 13.66
N PRO A 64 12.27 31.72 14.70
CA PRO A 64 12.23 33.07 15.27
C PRO A 64 13.57 33.50 15.85
N THR A 65 14.39 32.56 16.34
CA THR A 65 15.69 32.84 16.96
C THR A 65 16.82 33.08 15.96
N LEU A 66 16.62 32.77 14.67
CA LEU A 66 17.66 32.91 13.64
C LEU A 66 17.67 34.30 12.99
N GLU A 67 16.64 35.14 13.20
CA GLU A 67 16.52 36.48 12.62
C GLU A 67 16.87 36.54 11.12
N LEU A 68 16.28 35.64 10.33
CA LEU A 68 16.58 35.48 8.93
C LEU A 68 16.35 36.76 8.12
N SER A 69 17.33 37.15 7.33
CA SER A 69 17.24 38.29 6.39
C SER A 69 16.44 37.87 5.14
N GLU A 70 16.05 38.83 4.30
CA GLU A 70 15.43 38.55 3.01
C GLU A 70 16.38 37.73 2.09
N GLU A 71 17.69 38.01 2.18
CA GLU A 71 18.68 37.25 1.43
C GLU A 71 18.78 35.80 1.90
N ASP A 72 18.69 35.56 3.24
CA ASP A 72 18.66 34.17 3.77
C ASP A 72 17.43 33.44 3.30
N LEU A 73 16.26 34.08 3.24
CA LEU A 73 15.03 33.49 2.74
C LEU A 73 15.10 33.16 1.24
N ASN A 74 15.67 34.06 0.44
CA ASN A 74 15.89 33.82 -0.98
C ASN A 74 16.86 32.66 -1.22
N ARG A 75 17.88 32.49 -0.35
CA ARG A 75 18.79 31.34 -0.41
C ARG A 75 18.08 30.04 -0.06
N VAL A 76 17.17 30.03 0.94
CA VAL A 76 16.36 28.84 1.23
C VAL A 76 15.57 28.39 0.00
N ILE A 77 14.93 29.36 -0.69
CA ILE A 77 14.20 29.07 -1.93
C ILE A 77 15.15 28.55 -3.02
N SER A 78 16.30 29.23 -3.20
CA SER A 78 17.29 28.82 -4.20
C SER A 78 17.86 27.44 -3.96
N GLU A 79 18.13 27.05 -2.72
CA GLU A 79 18.59 25.71 -2.34
C GLU A 79 17.53 24.64 -2.63
N LEU A 80 16.24 24.92 -2.36
CA LEU A 80 15.15 24.01 -2.68
C LEU A 80 14.98 23.86 -4.21
N HIS A 81 15.10 24.95 -4.97
CA HIS A 81 15.04 24.90 -6.44
C HIS A 81 16.21 24.16 -7.05
N ALA A 82 17.42 24.30 -6.46
CA ALA A 82 18.64 23.67 -6.96
C ALA A 82 18.66 22.13 -6.81
N LEU A 83 17.73 21.58 -6.02
CA LEU A 83 17.58 20.13 -5.90
C LEU A 83 17.29 19.50 -7.27
N PRO A 84 18.04 18.47 -7.70
CA PRO A 84 17.78 17.81 -8.96
C PRO A 84 16.41 17.10 -8.96
N ALA A 85 15.73 17.09 -10.09
CA ALA A 85 14.48 16.34 -10.29
C ALA A 85 14.78 14.83 -10.49
N SER A 86 15.29 14.20 -9.43
CA SER A 86 15.74 12.82 -9.41
C SER A 86 15.54 12.22 -8.01
N PHE A 87 15.81 10.92 -7.88
CA PHE A 87 15.82 10.24 -6.58
C PHE A 87 16.76 10.92 -5.57
N GLU A 88 17.96 11.31 -6.00
CA GLU A 88 18.94 11.99 -5.14
C GLU A 88 18.43 13.35 -4.65
N GLY A 89 17.75 14.12 -5.49
CA GLY A 89 17.14 15.39 -5.06
C GLY A 89 16.02 15.17 -4.05
N SER A 90 15.17 14.17 -4.26
CA SER A 90 14.12 13.81 -3.32
C SER A 90 14.67 13.27 -1.98
N LYS A 91 15.78 12.53 -2.02
CA LYS A 91 16.53 12.06 -0.84
C LYS A 91 17.09 13.24 -0.05
N LEU A 92 17.73 14.18 -0.72
CA LEU A 92 18.28 15.39 -0.08
C LEU A 92 17.18 16.27 0.50
N PHE A 93 16.07 16.45 -0.24
CA PHE A 93 14.91 17.19 0.26
C PHE A 93 14.34 16.55 1.54
N LEU A 94 14.18 15.22 1.57
CA LEU A 94 13.71 14.52 2.76
C LEU A 94 14.63 14.71 3.97
N ARG A 95 15.94 14.83 3.74
CA ARG A 95 16.91 15.16 4.78
C ARG A 95 16.71 16.60 5.28
N TYR A 96 16.47 17.56 4.39
CA TYR A 96 16.15 18.93 4.77
C TYR A 96 14.83 19.02 5.57
N LEU A 97 13.86 18.20 5.22
CA LEU A 97 12.59 18.13 5.94
C LEU A 97 12.76 17.62 7.38
N LYS A 98 13.68 16.64 7.58
CA LYS A 98 13.94 16.00 8.88
C LYS A 98 14.88 16.79 9.78
N ASP A 99 15.94 17.33 9.22
CA ASP A 99 17.05 17.88 9.98
C ASP A 99 17.18 19.41 9.85
N GLY A 100 16.39 19.99 8.93
CA GLY A 100 16.50 21.39 8.52
C GLY A 100 17.49 21.58 7.37
N LEU A 101 17.34 22.68 6.66
CA LEU A 101 18.18 23.08 5.53
C LEU A 101 19.46 23.76 6.05
N PRO A 102 20.66 23.25 5.77
CA PRO A 102 21.90 23.89 6.22
C PRO A 102 22.14 25.19 5.44
N LEU A 103 22.18 26.31 6.15
CA LEU A 103 22.35 27.63 5.57
C LEU A 103 23.43 28.41 6.33
N LYS A 104 24.36 29.02 5.61
CA LYS A 104 25.28 30.01 6.18
C LYS A 104 24.58 31.37 6.22
N LEU A 105 24.18 31.81 7.42
CA LEU A 105 23.42 33.03 7.62
C LEU A 105 24.22 34.25 7.18
N GLU A 106 23.54 35.23 6.59
CA GLU A 106 24.16 36.46 6.07
C GLU A 106 24.79 37.29 7.18
N LYS A 107 24.06 37.53 8.25
CA LYS A 107 24.49 38.41 9.35
C LYS A 107 25.60 37.80 10.19
N THR A 108 25.44 36.59 10.64
CA THR A 108 26.36 35.94 11.59
C THR A 108 27.51 35.18 10.91
N LYS A 109 27.38 34.87 9.63
CA LYS A 109 28.27 33.99 8.84
C LYS A 109 28.40 32.59 9.40
N GLU A 110 27.52 32.19 10.32
CA GLU A 110 27.50 30.86 10.92
C GLU A 110 26.64 29.91 10.09
N LEU A 111 27.04 28.63 10.06
CA LEU A 111 26.21 27.57 9.49
C LEU A 111 25.10 27.22 10.50
N ARG A 112 23.86 27.37 10.09
CA ARG A 112 22.68 27.03 10.88
C ARG A 112 21.75 26.15 10.07
N TYR A 113 20.95 25.33 10.76
CA TYR A 113 19.94 24.50 10.13
C TYR A 113 18.58 25.23 10.22
N VAL A 114 18.07 25.62 9.08
CA VAL A 114 16.79 26.34 8.96
C VAL A 114 15.67 25.31 8.89
N LYS A 115 14.77 25.31 9.87
CA LYS A 115 13.60 24.44 9.91
C LYS A 115 12.60 24.85 8.83
N ILE A 116 12.18 23.89 8.02
CA ILE A 116 11.09 24.02 7.03
C ILE A 116 9.84 23.25 7.44
N LEU A 117 9.96 22.41 8.48
CA LEU A 117 8.87 21.67 9.11
C LEU A 117 9.09 21.62 10.63
N ASP A 118 8.05 21.84 11.42
CA ASP A 118 8.07 21.61 12.87
C ASP A 118 7.47 20.23 13.16
N GLN A 119 8.33 19.30 13.55
CA GLN A 119 7.94 17.93 13.91
C GLN A 119 7.48 17.80 15.37
N GLU A 120 7.97 18.67 16.25
CA GLU A 120 7.68 18.61 17.69
C GLU A 120 6.29 19.17 17.98
N ASN A 121 5.92 20.24 17.28
CA ASN A 121 4.61 20.87 17.38
C ASN A 121 3.97 20.99 15.99
N PRO A 122 3.30 19.94 15.49
CA PRO A 122 2.71 19.93 14.15
C PRO A 122 1.77 21.11 13.87
N GLU A 123 1.09 21.65 14.89
CA GLU A 123 0.20 22.80 14.77
C GLU A 123 0.91 24.11 14.40
N ASN A 124 2.23 24.20 14.56
CA ASN A 124 3.01 25.35 14.12
C ASN A 124 3.17 25.40 12.58
N ASN A 125 2.86 24.30 11.89
CA ASN A 125 2.90 24.23 10.44
C ASN A 125 1.57 24.72 9.84
N GLU A 126 1.63 25.24 8.63
CA GLU A 126 0.47 25.53 7.80
C GLU A 126 0.13 24.32 6.92
N PHE A 127 -1.09 23.82 7.04
CA PHE A 127 -1.58 22.69 6.28
C PHE A 127 -2.65 23.14 5.31
N LEU A 128 -2.36 23.05 4.02
CA LEU A 128 -3.23 23.49 2.93
C LEU A 128 -3.51 22.31 1.98
N ILE A 129 -4.77 22.07 1.69
CA ILE A 129 -5.19 21.17 0.63
C ILE A 129 -5.73 21.98 -0.54
N SER A 130 -5.35 21.60 -1.75
CA SER A 130 -5.81 22.26 -2.96
C SER A 130 -6.26 21.23 -3.99
N ASP A 131 -7.40 21.51 -4.61
CA ASP A 131 -7.97 20.67 -5.64
C ASP A 131 -7.61 21.18 -7.05
N GLN A 132 -7.48 20.24 -7.98
CA GLN A 132 -7.32 20.49 -9.42
C GLN A 132 -6.18 21.48 -9.76
N VAL A 133 -5.03 21.25 -9.14
CA VAL A 133 -3.85 22.12 -9.28
C VAL A 133 -3.10 21.82 -10.57
N TRP A 134 -2.87 22.82 -11.40
CA TRP A 134 -2.06 22.68 -12.59
C TRP A 134 -0.55 22.76 -12.30
N PHE A 135 0.19 21.82 -12.89
CA PHE A 135 1.65 21.86 -12.96
C PHE A 135 2.12 21.66 -14.39
N GLU A 136 3.25 22.27 -14.73
CA GLU A 136 3.80 22.27 -16.09
C GLU A 136 5.30 22.01 -16.08
N SER A 137 5.79 21.30 -17.08
CA SER A 137 7.21 21.16 -17.40
C SER A 137 7.42 21.25 -18.92
N SER A 138 8.66 21.10 -19.35
CA SER A 138 8.98 20.96 -20.77
C SER A 138 8.38 19.71 -21.43
N ARG A 139 7.94 18.72 -20.63
CA ARG A 139 7.39 17.44 -21.12
C ARG A 139 5.86 17.44 -21.19
N GLY A 140 5.20 18.43 -20.61
CA GLY A 140 3.75 18.55 -20.63
C GLY A 140 3.17 19.11 -19.35
N ARG A 141 1.85 18.98 -19.24
CA ARG A 141 1.06 19.44 -18.09
C ARG A 141 0.37 18.30 -17.39
N ILE A 142 0.19 18.48 -16.11
CA ILE A 142 -0.60 17.57 -15.25
C ILE A 142 -1.57 18.38 -14.41
N ARG A 143 -2.64 17.72 -13.99
CA ARG A 143 -3.64 18.28 -13.07
C ARG A 143 -4.07 17.21 -12.08
N PRO A 144 -3.31 17.01 -11.00
CA PRO A 144 -3.71 16.14 -9.91
C PRO A 144 -5.02 16.57 -9.28
N ASP A 145 -5.80 15.62 -8.80
CA ASP A 145 -7.09 15.90 -8.16
C ASP A 145 -6.92 16.67 -6.85
N LEU A 146 -6.04 16.18 -5.94
CA LEU A 146 -5.74 16.86 -4.69
C LEU A 146 -4.24 16.92 -4.45
N VAL A 147 -3.76 18.07 -3.99
CA VAL A 147 -2.36 18.30 -3.57
C VAL A 147 -2.35 18.84 -2.14
N LEU A 148 -1.59 18.18 -1.28
CA LEU A 148 -1.45 18.53 0.11
C LEU A 148 -0.13 19.26 0.33
N TYR A 149 -0.23 20.50 0.71
CA TYR A 149 0.89 21.37 1.01
C TYR A 149 1.09 21.51 2.52
N VAL A 150 2.33 21.41 2.96
CA VAL A 150 2.72 21.80 4.31
C VAL A 150 3.75 22.92 4.21
N ASN A 151 3.46 24.05 4.84
CA ASN A 151 4.31 25.23 4.76
C ASN A 151 4.61 25.69 3.32
N GLY A 152 3.64 25.52 2.42
CA GLY A 152 3.78 25.87 1.01
C GLY A 152 4.56 24.85 0.17
N ILE A 153 4.93 23.70 0.72
CA ILE A 153 5.65 22.63 0.03
C ILE A 153 4.69 21.47 -0.27
N PRO A 154 4.55 21.00 -1.52
CA PRO A 154 3.67 19.89 -1.86
C PRO A 154 4.30 18.57 -1.42
N LEU A 155 3.75 17.93 -0.38
CA LEU A 155 4.32 16.72 0.21
C LEU A 155 3.57 15.43 -0.14
N VAL A 156 2.27 15.53 -0.40
CA VAL A 156 1.40 14.39 -0.75
C VAL A 156 0.49 14.76 -1.90
N LEU A 157 0.26 13.80 -2.79
CA LEU A 157 -0.66 13.93 -3.90
C LEU A 157 -1.72 12.82 -3.82
N ILE A 158 -2.98 13.17 -4.07
CA ILE A 158 -4.06 12.19 -4.15
C ILE A 158 -4.68 12.25 -5.54
N GLU A 159 -4.76 11.09 -6.19
CA GLU A 159 -5.48 10.90 -7.44
C GLU A 159 -6.72 10.06 -7.16
N CYS A 160 -7.87 10.60 -7.50
CA CYS A 160 -9.17 10.02 -7.23
C CYS A 160 -9.79 9.42 -8.48
N LYS A 161 -10.50 8.31 -8.33
CA LYS A 161 -11.27 7.70 -9.42
C LYS A 161 -12.69 7.44 -8.97
N ASN A 162 -13.61 7.51 -9.93
CA ASN A 162 -15.01 7.21 -9.66
C ASN A 162 -15.21 5.70 -9.45
N PRO A 163 -15.66 5.25 -8.27
CA PRO A 163 -15.85 3.83 -8.00
C PRO A 163 -16.96 3.18 -8.83
N ALA A 164 -17.86 3.98 -9.40
CA ALA A 164 -18.90 3.48 -10.30
C ALA A 164 -18.38 3.17 -11.71
N GLU A 165 -17.21 3.67 -12.08
CA GLU A 165 -16.64 3.50 -13.41
C GLU A 165 -16.00 2.11 -13.58
N PRO A 166 -16.39 1.31 -14.60
CA PRO A 166 -15.84 -0.04 -14.80
C PRO A 166 -14.45 0.00 -15.41
N GLY A 167 -13.65 -0.99 -15.05
CA GLY A 167 -12.26 -1.05 -15.49
C GLY A 167 -11.37 -0.01 -14.83
N VAL A 168 -11.93 0.96 -14.13
CA VAL A 168 -11.22 1.97 -13.35
C VAL A 168 -11.10 1.51 -11.91
N SER A 169 -9.91 1.57 -11.39
CA SER A 169 -9.59 1.17 -10.01
C SER A 169 -8.47 2.07 -9.48
N TRP A 170 -8.12 1.90 -8.21
CA TRP A 170 -6.94 2.53 -7.66
C TRP A 170 -5.66 2.28 -8.51
N LYS A 171 -5.57 1.15 -9.24
CA LYS A 171 -4.44 0.87 -10.15
C LYS A 171 -4.37 1.86 -11.30
N THR A 172 -5.51 2.31 -11.81
CA THR A 172 -5.58 3.33 -12.86
C THR A 172 -5.08 4.67 -12.33
N ALA A 173 -5.50 5.05 -11.11
CA ALA A 173 -4.99 6.25 -10.43
C ALA A 173 -3.47 6.15 -10.19
N TYR A 174 -3.00 4.98 -9.72
CA TYR A 174 -1.56 4.72 -9.55
C TYR A 174 -0.78 4.91 -10.84
N GLN A 175 -1.24 4.33 -11.95
CA GLN A 175 -0.58 4.48 -13.25
C GLN A 175 -0.60 5.93 -13.73
N GLN A 176 -1.67 6.67 -13.44
CA GLN A 176 -1.76 8.10 -13.77
C GLN A 176 -0.74 8.92 -13.00
N VAL A 177 -0.58 8.67 -11.69
CA VAL A 177 0.47 9.33 -10.90
C VAL A 177 1.86 8.99 -11.42
N LYS A 178 2.10 7.75 -11.84
CA LYS A 178 3.39 7.38 -12.45
C LYS A 178 3.68 8.17 -13.73
N ARG A 179 2.68 8.38 -14.56
CA ARG A 179 2.80 9.29 -15.72
C ARG A 179 3.05 10.74 -15.30
N TYR A 180 2.46 11.19 -14.20
CA TYR A 180 2.73 12.52 -13.64
C TYR A 180 4.19 12.67 -13.21
N GLU A 181 4.77 11.65 -12.56
CA GLU A 181 6.19 11.63 -12.20
C GLU A 181 7.11 11.81 -13.43
N GLU A 182 6.76 11.16 -14.54
CA GLU A 182 7.51 11.28 -15.79
C GLU A 182 7.31 12.63 -16.47
N THR A 183 6.09 13.18 -16.38
CA THR A 183 5.72 14.44 -17.06
C THR A 183 6.24 15.66 -16.34
N VAL A 184 6.11 15.73 -15.00
CA VAL A 184 6.54 16.90 -14.19
C VAL A 184 7.43 16.43 -13.03
N PRO A 185 8.64 15.95 -13.31
CA PRO A 185 9.54 15.43 -12.28
C PRO A 185 9.94 16.48 -11.23
N GLU A 186 9.88 17.78 -11.56
CA GLU A 186 10.18 18.89 -10.66
C GLU A 186 9.24 18.95 -9.44
N LEU A 187 7.98 18.53 -9.60
CA LEU A 187 7.03 18.40 -8.50
C LEU A 187 7.45 17.25 -7.57
N PHE A 188 7.84 16.12 -8.16
CA PHE A 188 8.03 14.87 -7.42
C PHE A 188 9.36 14.77 -6.66
N LYS A 189 10.25 15.76 -6.80
CA LYS A 189 11.37 15.89 -5.86
C LYS A 189 10.91 16.29 -4.45
N TYR A 190 9.73 16.94 -4.33
CA TYR A 190 9.12 17.34 -3.06
C TYR A 190 8.07 16.34 -2.57
N VAL A 191 7.23 15.82 -3.45
CA VAL A 191 6.16 14.87 -3.11
C VAL A 191 6.79 13.56 -2.62
N GLN A 192 6.49 13.18 -1.38
CA GLN A 192 7.12 12.02 -0.76
C GLN A 192 6.36 10.73 -1.06
N PHE A 193 5.05 10.81 -1.06
CA PHE A 193 4.17 9.70 -1.42
C PHE A 193 2.87 10.19 -2.03
N SER A 194 2.19 9.29 -2.73
CA SER A 194 0.88 9.57 -3.29
C SER A 194 -0.14 8.55 -2.85
N ILE A 195 -1.40 8.91 -3.01
CA ILE A 195 -2.55 8.08 -2.70
C ILE A 195 -3.39 7.92 -3.95
N ALA A 196 -3.70 6.68 -4.30
CA ALA A 196 -4.65 6.31 -5.33
C ALA A 196 -5.97 5.93 -4.66
N ALA A 197 -6.98 6.77 -4.80
CA ALA A 197 -8.24 6.64 -4.10
C ALA A 197 -9.41 6.33 -5.06
N GLU A 198 -10.22 5.36 -4.64
CA GLU A 198 -11.46 4.96 -5.29
C GLU A 198 -12.41 4.48 -4.18
N ALA A 199 -12.99 3.30 -4.20
CA ALA A 199 -13.60 2.67 -3.03
C ALA A 199 -12.55 2.12 -2.05
N GLN A 200 -11.32 1.98 -2.53
CA GLN A 200 -10.13 1.70 -1.72
C GLN A 200 -9.18 2.89 -1.82
N ALA A 201 -8.42 3.10 -0.77
CA ALA A 201 -7.36 4.09 -0.78
C ALA A 201 -6.02 3.40 -0.56
N VAL A 202 -5.14 3.53 -1.53
CA VAL A 202 -3.84 2.86 -1.57
C VAL A 202 -2.76 3.93 -1.65
N TYR A 203 -1.84 3.93 -0.69
CA TYR A 203 -0.69 4.84 -0.71
C TYR A 203 0.58 4.13 -1.14
N PHE A 204 1.46 4.88 -1.78
CA PHE A 204 2.71 4.37 -2.33
C PHE A 204 3.76 5.48 -2.41
N PRO A 205 5.06 5.13 -2.33
CA PRO A 205 6.12 6.12 -2.41
C PRO A 205 6.24 6.68 -3.83
N ASN A 206 6.55 7.97 -3.92
CA ASN A 206 6.98 8.59 -5.17
C ASN A 206 8.50 8.42 -5.31
N VAL A 207 8.90 7.77 -6.38
CA VAL A 207 10.30 7.49 -6.68
C VAL A 207 10.55 7.76 -8.16
N LEU A 208 11.24 8.85 -8.43
CA LEU A 208 11.59 9.25 -9.79
C LEU A 208 12.46 8.19 -10.47
N GLY A 209 11.95 7.59 -11.54
CA GLY A 209 12.63 6.50 -12.25
C GLY A 209 12.47 5.10 -11.61
N GLY A 210 11.64 4.95 -10.58
CA GLY A 210 11.44 3.70 -9.89
C GLY A 210 9.99 3.45 -9.49
N GLY A 211 9.76 2.31 -8.83
CA GLY A 211 8.48 1.95 -8.23
C GLY A 211 8.67 1.52 -6.78
N GLY A 212 7.58 1.48 -6.02
CA GLY A 212 7.58 1.03 -4.64
C GLY A 212 6.35 0.20 -4.33
N PRO A 213 6.31 -0.42 -3.16
CA PRO A 213 5.16 -1.19 -2.72
C PRO A 213 3.95 -0.29 -2.48
N CYS A 214 2.78 -0.85 -2.72
CA CYS A 214 1.50 -0.22 -2.47
C CYS A 214 0.88 -0.77 -1.19
N TYR A 215 0.37 0.10 -0.32
CA TYR A 215 -0.18 -0.26 0.98
C TYR A 215 -1.56 0.34 1.20
N VAL A 216 -2.35 -0.30 2.05
CA VAL A 216 -3.61 0.22 2.57
C VAL A 216 -3.38 0.65 4.02
N TRP A 217 -3.91 1.81 4.38
CA TRP A 217 -3.91 2.28 5.77
C TRP A 217 -5.18 1.82 6.47
N LYS A 218 -5.05 1.30 7.68
CA LYS A 218 -6.17 0.93 8.54
C LYS A 218 -6.05 1.59 9.90
N VAL A 219 -7.18 1.86 10.51
CA VAL A 219 -7.29 2.41 11.87
C VAL A 219 -8.32 1.59 12.63
N GLU A 220 -8.02 1.20 13.86
CA GLU A 220 -8.93 0.43 14.71
C GLU A 220 -10.27 1.17 14.86
N GLY A 221 -11.39 0.47 14.58
CA GLY A 221 -12.74 1.04 14.63
C GLY A 221 -13.16 1.85 13.41
N ILE A 222 -12.33 1.96 12.37
CA ILE A 222 -12.67 2.62 11.11
C ILE A 222 -12.63 1.60 9.98
N GLU A 223 -13.80 1.24 9.47
CA GLU A 223 -13.93 0.25 8.38
C GLU A 223 -13.77 0.89 6.98
N ASP A 224 -14.13 2.17 6.84
CA ASP A 224 -14.05 2.90 5.57
C ASP A 224 -12.58 3.24 5.24
N PRO A 225 -12.03 2.75 4.10
CA PRO A 225 -10.65 3.01 3.71
C PRO A 225 -10.34 4.50 3.48
N LEU A 226 -11.32 5.28 3.03
CA LEU A 226 -11.16 6.71 2.81
C LEU A 226 -11.03 7.46 4.15
N ASN A 227 -11.84 7.11 5.14
CA ASN A 227 -11.71 7.67 6.49
C ASN A 227 -10.40 7.25 7.16
N ALA A 228 -9.95 6.03 6.94
CA ALA A 228 -8.65 5.58 7.45
C ALA A 228 -7.50 6.42 6.88
N VAL A 229 -7.54 6.76 5.58
CA VAL A 229 -6.57 7.66 4.96
C VAL A 229 -6.67 9.09 5.49
N VAL A 230 -7.86 9.58 5.78
CA VAL A 230 -8.03 10.89 6.44
C VAL A 230 -7.33 10.92 7.80
N GLU A 231 -7.41 9.85 8.59
CA GLU A 231 -6.65 9.75 9.86
C GLU A 231 -5.13 9.70 9.62
N MET A 232 -4.67 8.95 8.59
CA MET A 232 -3.26 8.94 8.17
C MET A 232 -2.74 10.34 7.83
N LEU A 233 -3.58 11.15 7.20
CA LEU A 233 -3.28 12.51 6.77
C LEU A 233 -3.60 13.57 7.83
N SER A 234 -4.02 13.18 9.04
CA SER A 234 -4.12 14.13 10.15
C SER A 234 -2.74 14.73 10.44
N LYS A 235 -2.71 16.00 10.84
CA LYS A 235 -1.48 16.79 10.99
C LYS A 235 -0.36 16.07 11.77
N PRO A 236 -0.62 15.52 12.97
CA PRO A 236 0.42 14.84 13.74
C PRO A 236 0.87 13.51 13.10
N VAL A 237 -0.06 12.74 12.52
CA VAL A 237 0.27 11.44 11.92
C VAL A 237 1.07 11.65 10.65
N LEU A 238 0.65 12.55 9.76
CA LEU A 238 1.38 12.86 8.53
C LEU A 238 2.80 13.36 8.83
N THR A 239 2.94 14.29 9.77
CA THR A 239 4.25 14.83 10.16
C THR A 239 5.15 13.71 10.71
N ASP A 240 4.62 12.85 11.56
CA ASP A 240 5.35 11.71 12.12
C ASP A 240 5.79 10.70 11.04
N ILE A 241 4.90 10.39 10.09
CA ILE A 241 5.22 9.50 8.95
C ILE A 241 6.36 10.09 8.13
N LEU A 242 6.30 11.35 7.77
CA LEU A 242 7.30 12.01 6.94
C LEU A 242 8.67 12.04 7.61
N VAL A 243 8.72 12.33 8.91
CA VAL A 243 9.98 12.53 9.63
C VAL A 243 10.58 11.22 10.14
N ASN A 244 9.76 10.36 10.75
CA ASN A 244 10.25 9.21 11.50
C ASN A 244 10.07 7.86 10.78
N PHE A 245 9.29 7.80 9.69
CA PHE A 245 8.92 6.56 9.05
C PHE A 245 9.14 6.52 7.53
N THR A 246 9.55 7.63 6.92
CA THR A 246 9.85 7.69 5.48
C THR A 246 11.34 7.71 5.26
N PHE A 247 11.88 6.76 4.50
CA PHE A 247 13.31 6.64 4.24
C PHE A 247 13.61 6.32 2.78
N PRO A 248 14.60 6.97 2.15
CA PRO A 248 15.17 6.51 0.91
C PRO A 248 15.80 5.12 1.11
N ARG A 249 15.64 4.23 0.15
CA ARG A 249 16.20 2.88 0.14
C ARG A 249 16.89 2.63 -1.19
N GLU A 250 18.13 2.16 -1.12
CA GLU A 250 18.90 1.73 -2.27
C GLU A 250 19.42 0.31 -2.05
N GLU A 251 18.94 -0.62 -2.89
CA GLU A 251 19.27 -2.04 -2.80
C GLU A 251 19.68 -2.56 -4.19
N HIS A 252 20.92 -3.01 -4.32
CA HIS A 252 21.46 -3.54 -5.58
C HIS A 252 21.20 -2.65 -6.81
N GLY A 253 21.32 -1.32 -6.64
CA GLY A 253 21.04 -0.32 -7.69
C GLY A 253 19.57 -0.01 -7.91
N ARG A 254 18.65 -0.70 -7.23
CA ARG A 254 17.24 -0.37 -7.24
C ARG A 254 16.93 0.70 -6.19
N GLN A 255 16.43 1.83 -6.66
CA GLN A 255 16.06 2.95 -5.83
C GLN A 255 14.57 2.92 -5.49
N THR A 256 14.23 3.08 -4.23
CA THR A 256 12.86 3.19 -3.73
C THR A 256 12.80 4.03 -2.44
N LYS A 257 11.61 4.26 -1.92
CA LYS A 257 11.39 4.81 -0.58
C LYS A 257 10.61 3.83 0.27
N VAL A 258 10.98 3.70 1.51
CA VAL A 258 10.22 2.95 2.50
C VAL A 258 9.20 3.88 3.13
N LEU A 259 7.96 3.43 3.17
CA LEU A 259 6.86 4.01 3.94
C LEU A 259 6.41 2.97 4.97
N PRO A 260 5.90 3.38 6.14
CA PRO A 260 5.43 2.43 7.12
C PRO A 260 4.10 1.83 6.68
N ARG A 261 3.89 0.55 6.95
CA ARG A 261 2.55 -0.02 7.03
C ARG A 261 1.89 0.45 8.34
N TYR A 262 0.57 0.54 8.37
CA TYR A 262 -0.15 0.98 9.58
C TYR A 262 0.27 0.17 10.83
N ILE A 263 0.43 -1.15 10.69
CA ILE A 263 0.87 -2.04 11.78
C ILE A 263 2.29 -1.71 12.29
N GLN A 264 3.19 -1.30 11.38
CA GLN A 264 4.55 -0.93 11.74
C GLN A 264 4.55 0.44 12.46
N TYR A 265 3.75 1.36 11.95
CA TYR A 265 3.54 2.67 12.55
C TYR A 265 2.97 2.56 13.97
N GLU A 266 1.89 1.79 14.14
CA GLU A 266 1.27 1.59 15.44
C GLU A 266 2.19 0.90 16.44
N ALA A 267 2.83 -0.22 16.05
CA ALA A 267 3.71 -0.96 16.93
C ALA A 267 4.91 -0.14 17.37
N ALA A 268 5.57 0.56 16.44
CA ALA A 268 6.71 1.43 16.76
C ALA A 268 6.28 2.60 17.67
N ASN A 269 5.11 3.19 17.44
CA ASN A 269 4.58 4.27 18.28
C ASN A 269 4.11 3.78 19.65
N ARG A 270 3.60 2.55 19.81
CA ARG A 270 3.29 1.96 21.11
C ARG A 270 4.57 1.71 21.93
N ILE A 271 5.65 1.24 21.28
CA ILE A 271 6.98 1.13 21.91
C ILE A 271 7.47 2.51 22.35
N PHE A 272 7.47 3.47 21.44
CA PHE A 272 7.89 4.84 21.72
C PHE A 272 7.10 5.46 22.87
N ARG A 273 5.79 5.37 22.84
CA ARG A 273 4.89 5.88 23.90
C ARG A 273 5.18 5.22 25.24
N ARG A 274 5.34 3.89 25.29
CA ARG A 274 5.71 3.15 26.50
C ARG A 274 6.98 3.69 27.13
N VAL A 275 8.02 3.91 26.33
CA VAL A 275 9.29 4.47 26.82
C VAL A 275 9.10 5.90 27.35
N MET A 276 8.41 6.77 26.58
CA MET A 276 8.22 8.17 26.97
C MET A 276 7.36 8.30 28.24
N GLU A 277 6.27 7.59 28.34
CA GLU A 277 5.38 7.61 29.51
C GLU A 277 6.04 7.05 30.77
N ASN A 278 6.89 6.03 30.61
CA ASN A 278 7.69 5.51 31.72
C ASN A 278 8.73 6.54 32.16
N LEU A 279 9.44 7.19 31.22
CA LEU A 279 10.40 8.26 31.55
C LEU A 279 9.74 9.44 32.27
N GLU A 280 8.50 9.73 31.97
CA GLU A 280 7.68 10.75 32.61
C GLU A 280 7.07 10.29 33.95
N GLY A 281 7.19 9.02 34.29
CA GLY A 281 6.60 8.45 35.49
C GLY A 281 5.10 8.19 35.43
N ARG A 282 4.49 8.32 34.27
CA ARG A 282 3.07 8.03 34.03
C ARG A 282 2.78 6.55 33.83
N GLU A 283 3.77 5.77 33.41
CA GLU A 283 3.70 4.32 33.24
C GLU A 283 4.84 3.65 34.01
N LYS A 284 4.56 2.52 34.65
CA LYS A 284 5.57 1.73 35.36
C LYS A 284 6.17 0.60 34.55
N LYS A 285 5.44 0.16 33.51
CA LYS A 285 5.86 -0.92 32.62
C LYS A 285 7.03 -0.49 31.77
N ASP A 286 8.04 -1.33 31.65
CA ASP A 286 9.30 -1.12 30.94
C ASP A 286 9.55 -2.14 29.83
N SER A 287 8.58 -3.00 29.55
CA SER A 287 8.68 -4.04 28.54
C SER A 287 7.41 -4.16 27.71
N GLY A 288 7.51 -4.90 26.61
CA GLY A 288 6.38 -5.19 25.74
C GLY A 288 6.63 -6.33 24.78
N LEU A 289 5.59 -7.13 24.51
CA LEU A 289 5.58 -8.17 23.51
C LEU A 289 4.89 -7.68 22.26
N ILE A 290 5.57 -7.72 21.13
CA ILE A 290 5.02 -7.45 19.81
C ILE A 290 4.82 -8.77 19.08
N TRP A 291 3.57 -9.18 18.96
CA TRP A 291 3.20 -10.43 18.33
C TRP A 291 2.76 -10.16 16.89
N HIS A 292 3.70 -10.24 15.97
CA HIS A 292 3.46 -10.02 14.57
C HIS A 292 3.73 -11.27 13.75
N TRP A 293 2.78 -11.64 12.90
CA TRP A 293 2.90 -12.78 11.99
C TRP A 293 4.14 -12.64 11.09
N GLN A 294 4.63 -13.77 10.60
CA GLN A 294 5.77 -13.79 9.67
C GLN A 294 5.42 -13.04 8.39
N GLY A 295 6.35 -12.19 7.92
CA GLY A 295 6.12 -11.36 6.75
C GLY A 295 5.43 -10.03 7.01
N SER A 296 5.09 -9.72 8.24
CA SER A 296 4.56 -8.41 8.63
C SER A 296 5.57 -7.26 8.53
N GLY A 297 6.87 -7.56 8.36
CA GLY A 297 7.94 -6.56 8.33
C GLY A 297 8.47 -6.18 9.73
N LYS A 298 8.58 -7.15 10.65
CA LYS A 298 9.11 -6.96 12.02
C LYS A 298 10.41 -6.19 12.06
N THR A 299 11.36 -6.53 11.18
CA THR A 299 12.67 -5.87 11.10
C THR A 299 12.56 -4.37 10.89
N LEU A 300 11.73 -3.93 9.94
CA LEU A 300 11.46 -2.50 9.72
C LEU A 300 10.75 -1.86 10.91
N THR A 301 9.84 -2.57 11.57
CA THR A 301 9.19 -2.07 12.79
C THR A 301 10.21 -1.79 13.90
N MET A 302 11.17 -2.71 14.10
CA MET A 302 12.26 -2.54 15.06
C MET A 302 13.13 -1.33 14.69
N ILE A 303 13.46 -1.17 13.40
CA ILE A 303 14.25 -0.05 12.90
C ILE A 303 13.52 1.28 13.10
N PHE A 304 12.24 1.37 12.79
CA PHE A 304 11.43 2.56 13.01
C PHE A 304 11.37 2.97 14.48
N ALA A 305 11.11 2.00 15.36
CA ALA A 305 11.10 2.26 16.81
C ALA A 305 12.48 2.75 17.29
N ALA A 306 13.55 2.07 16.87
CA ALA A 306 14.91 2.45 17.23
C ALA A 306 15.28 3.84 16.71
N TYR A 307 14.97 4.15 15.44
CA TYR A 307 15.26 5.45 14.85
C TYR A 307 14.56 6.58 15.60
N LYS A 308 13.25 6.42 15.87
CA LYS A 308 12.47 7.42 16.60
C LYS A 308 12.99 7.64 18.02
N LEU A 309 13.32 6.56 18.74
CA LEU A 309 13.91 6.63 20.09
C LEU A 309 15.32 7.23 20.07
N TYR A 310 16.14 6.87 19.10
CA TYR A 310 17.52 7.36 18.99
C TYR A 310 17.61 8.89 18.82
N ARG A 311 16.64 9.47 18.12
CA ARG A 311 16.58 10.91 17.85
C ARG A 311 15.91 11.72 18.94
N HIS A 312 15.18 11.08 19.85
CA HIS A 312 14.35 11.82 20.80
C HIS A 312 15.17 12.42 21.94
N PRO A 313 15.10 13.76 22.19
CA PRO A 313 15.97 14.46 23.13
C PRO A 313 15.92 13.95 24.56
N ARG A 314 14.77 13.44 25.04
CA ARG A 314 14.60 12.94 26.41
C ARG A 314 15.45 11.70 26.75
N LEU A 315 15.85 10.91 25.75
CA LEU A 315 16.77 9.80 25.96
C LEU A 315 18.23 10.23 26.09
N ALA A 316 18.52 11.50 25.77
CA ALA A 316 19.84 12.13 25.84
C ALA A 316 20.94 11.36 25.12
N ASN A 317 21.45 10.28 25.68
CA ASN A 317 22.51 9.44 25.13
C ASN A 317 22.02 7.99 24.96
N PRO A 318 21.12 7.68 23.99
CA PRO A 318 20.49 6.37 23.89
C PRO A 318 21.48 5.28 23.44
N THR A 319 21.42 4.15 24.16
CA THR A 319 22.09 2.90 23.77
C THR A 319 21.01 1.88 23.38
N ILE A 320 20.94 1.51 22.11
CA ILE A 320 19.91 0.62 21.60
C ILE A 320 20.53 -0.69 21.14
N PHE A 321 20.10 -1.80 21.74
CA PHE A 321 20.55 -3.14 21.38
C PHE A 321 19.50 -3.86 20.52
N PHE A 322 19.94 -4.42 19.41
CA PHE A 322 19.19 -5.42 18.64
C PHE A 322 19.77 -6.79 18.98
N VAL A 323 18.96 -7.65 19.54
CA VAL A 323 19.39 -9.00 19.94
C VAL A 323 18.82 -10.00 18.95
N VAL A 324 19.70 -10.74 18.25
CA VAL A 324 19.37 -11.72 17.23
C VAL A 324 20.06 -13.06 17.49
N ASP A 325 19.46 -14.18 17.04
CA ASP A 325 19.93 -15.54 17.34
C ASP A 325 20.86 -16.12 16.29
N ARG A 326 20.73 -15.70 15.02
CA ARG A 326 21.43 -16.32 13.89
C ARG A 326 22.23 -15.30 13.09
N GLU A 327 23.33 -15.77 12.50
CA GLU A 327 24.15 -14.94 11.61
C GLU A 327 23.39 -14.43 10.40
N GLU A 328 22.49 -15.24 9.84
CA GLU A 328 21.66 -14.83 8.71
C GLU A 328 20.71 -13.67 9.07
N LEU A 329 20.18 -13.66 10.31
CA LEU A 329 19.34 -12.56 10.79
C LEU A 329 20.17 -11.30 11.08
N GLU A 330 21.39 -11.46 11.59
CA GLU A 330 22.34 -10.36 11.77
C GLU A 330 22.71 -9.73 10.43
N GLU A 331 23.06 -10.55 9.45
CA GLU A 331 23.40 -10.11 8.10
C GLU A 331 22.20 -9.39 7.45
N GLN A 332 21.00 -9.95 7.56
CA GLN A 332 19.78 -9.34 7.07
C GLN A 332 19.52 -7.97 7.73
N LEU A 333 19.65 -7.87 9.04
CA LEU A 333 19.44 -6.62 9.78
C LEU A 333 20.48 -5.57 9.39
N ARG A 334 21.75 -5.95 9.30
CA ARG A 334 22.86 -5.08 8.87
C ARG A 334 22.64 -4.57 7.44
N ASN A 335 22.20 -5.46 6.53
CA ASN A 335 21.88 -5.09 5.15
C ASN A 335 20.71 -4.09 5.10
N GLU A 336 19.63 -4.30 5.88
CA GLU A 336 18.53 -3.34 5.97
C GLU A 336 19.01 -1.96 6.42
N PHE A 337 19.85 -1.88 7.45
CA PHE A 337 20.44 -0.60 7.88
C PHE A 337 21.35 0.02 6.80
N SER A 338 22.02 -0.78 5.98
CA SER A 338 22.89 -0.27 4.90
C SER A 338 22.08 0.22 3.70
N TYR A 339 20.93 -0.39 3.43
CA TYR A 339 20.04 0.00 2.33
C TYR A 339 19.26 1.28 2.63
N LEU A 340 18.98 1.56 3.91
CA LEU A 340 18.23 2.72 4.34
C LEU A 340 19.16 3.91 4.63
N ASP A 341 18.83 5.09 4.11
CA ASP A 341 19.56 6.33 4.43
C ASP A 341 19.10 6.89 5.79
N LEU A 342 19.52 6.23 6.86
CA LEU A 342 19.15 6.60 8.23
C LEU A 342 20.11 7.62 8.87
N GLY A 343 21.31 7.80 8.30
CA GLY A 343 22.38 8.56 8.93
C GLY A 343 22.99 7.89 10.18
N ILE A 344 22.59 6.63 10.48
CA ILE A 344 23.02 5.85 11.64
C ILE A 344 23.50 4.49 11.13
N LYS A 345 24.72 4.08 11.53
CA LYS A 345 25.27 2.77 11.23
C LYS A 345 25.30 1.92 12.50
N PRO A 346 24.70 0.73 12.51
CA PRO A 346 24.79 -0.17 13.65
C PRO A 346 26.18 -0.78 13.74
N GLU A 347 26.63 -1.04 14.97
CA GLU A 347 27.85 -1.79 15.26
C GLU A 347 27.49 -3.22 15.69
N VAL A 348 28.14 -4.22 15.08
CA VAL A 348 27.99 -5.62 15.49
C VAL A 348 28.90 -5.92 16.65
N ILE A 349 28.33 -6.35 17.77
CA ILE A 349 29.08 -6.75 18.97
C ILE A 349 29.38 -8.25 18.89
N SER A 350 30.63 -8.60 18.78
CA SER A 350 31.10 -9.99 18.67
C SER A 350 31.74 -10.54 19.94
N SER A 351 31.92 -9.71 20.99
CA SER A 351 32.61 -10.12 22.22
C SER A 351 32.04 -9.46 23.47
N VAL A 352 32.15 -10.15 24.63
CA VAL A 352 31.77 -9.63 25.95
C VAL A 352 32.62 -8.40 26.34
N ARG A 353 33.90 -8.39 25.92
CA ARG A 353 34.76 -7.25 26.14
C ARG A 353 34.22 -5.99 25.51
N ARG A 354 33.72 -6.07 24.24
CA ARG A 354 33.17 -4.93 23.55
C ARG A 354 31.84 -4.47 24.16
N LEU A 355 31.01 -5.40 24.60
CA LEU A 355 29.79 -5.06 25.34
C LEU A 355 30.13 -4.30 26.64
N LYS A 356 31.12 -4.75 27.38
CA LYS A 356 31.62 -4.06 28.59
C LYS A 356 32.06 -2.62 28.27
N GLU A 357 32.87 -2.44 27.25
CA GLU A 357 33.38 -1.12 26.81
C GLU A 357 32.21 -0.18 26.49
N ILE A 358 31.16 -0.65 25.80
CA ILE A 358 29.95 0.15 25.48
C ILE A 358 29.20 0.53 26.75
N LEU A 359 29.01 -0.40 27.69
CA LEU A 359 28.25 -0.16 28.91
C LEU A 359 29.01 0.74 29.91
N THR A 360 30.32 0.59 30.00
CA THR A 360 31.17 1.35 30.95
C THR A 360 31.69 2.68 30.36
N HIS A 361 31.44 2.95 29.06
CA HIS A 361 31.87 4.18 28.41
C HIS A 361 31.42 5.41 29.23
N ASP A 362 32.28 6.42 29.36
CA ASP A 362 31.99 7.67 30.09
C ASP A 362 31.46 7.41 31.50
N GLU A 363 32.27 6.69 32.33
CA GLU A 363 31.94 6.33 33.69
C GLU A 363 30.61 5.61 33.89
N GLY A 364 30.20 4.78 32.93
CA GLY A 364 28.96 4.01 32.96
C GLY A 364 27.76 4.75 32.39
N ARG A 365 27.91 5.97 31.83
CA ARG A 365 26.85 6.65 31.07
C ARG A 365 26.52 5.92 29.77
N GLY A 366 27.49 5.17 29.25
CA GLY A 366 27.38 4.31 28.07
C GLY A 366 27.54 5.02 26.74
N GLN A 367 27.90 4.26 25.75
CA GLN A 367 28.08 4.76 24.40
C GLN A 367 26.72 4.96 23.70
N ARG A 368 26.54 6.15 23.10
CA ARG A 368 25.40 6.39 22.21
C ARG A 368 25.54 5.59 20.94
N GLY A 369 24.54 4.80 20.58
CA GLY A 369 24.62 4.01 19.35
C GLY A 369 23.49 2.99 19.20
N ILE A 370 23.50 2.34 18.05
CA ILE A 370 22.73 1.16 17.76
C ILE A 370 23.69 -0.02 17.64
N PHE A 371 23.43 -1.10 18.36
CA PHE A 371 24.31 -2.24 18.51
C PHE A 371 23.57 -3.54 18.23
N ILE A 372 24.17 -4.42 17.41
CA ILE A 372 23.60 -5.75 17.09
C ILE A 372 24.38 -6.80 17.89
N VAL A 373 23.65 -7.58 18.69
CA VAL A 373 24.19 -8.62 19.56
C VAL A 373 23.76 -9.99 19.07
N LEU A 374 24.72 -10.87 18.78
CA LEU A 374 24.50 -12.26 18.38
C LEU A 374 24.56 -13.18 19.59
N ILE A 375 23.47 -13.83 19.94
CA ILE A 375 23.34 -14.63 21.17
C ILE A 375 24.32 -15.79 21.20
N HIS A 376 24.48 -16.56 20.12
CA HIS A 376 25.32 -17.76 20.12
C HIS A 376 26.81 -17.45 20.34
N LYS A 377 27.33 -16.34 19.81
CA LYS A 377 28.70 -15.91 20.04
C LYS A 377 28.96 -15.54 21.50
N PHE A 378 27.98 -15.00 22.18
CA PHE A 378 28.05 -14.70 23.59
C PHE A 378 28.04 -15.95 24.48
N ARG A 379 27.42 -17.06 24.07
CA ARG A 379 27.37 -18.29 24.86
C ARG A 379 28.72 -19.04 24.95
N GLU A 380 29.47 -19.01 23.88
CA GLU A 380 30.78 -19.63 23.85
C GLU A 380 31.76 -18.94 24.81
N GLU A 381 31.60 -17.60 25.03
CA GLU A 381 32.45 -16.80 25.89
C GLU A 381 31.98 -16.70 27.35
N VAL A 382 30.66 -16.74 27.60
CA VAL A 382 30.04 -16.30 28.89
C VAL A 382 29.62 -17.49 29.76
N GLY A 383 29.39 -18.67 29.18
CA GLY A 383 28.74 -19.75 29.93
C GLY A 383 27.36 -19.33 30.39
N ASP A 384 27.04 -19.58 31.66
CA ASP A 384 25.70 -19.27 32.24
C ASP A 384 25.61 -17.94 33.01
N GLU A 385 26.73 -17.17 33.18
CA GLU A 385 26.71 -15.92 33.96
C GLU A 385 27.40 -14.74 33.26
N LEU A 386 26.61 -13.94 32.55
CA LEU A 386 27.08 -12.71 31.89
C LEU A 386 27.62 -11.67 32.90
N GLU A 387 26.99 -11.55 34.06
CA GLU A 387 27.38 -10.58 35.08
C GLU A 387 28.81 -10.84 35.62
N ALA A 388 29.16 -12.11 35.85
CA ALA A 388 30.49 -12.50 36.29
C ALA A 388 31.55 -12.27 35.21
N SER A 389 31.20 -12.55 33.93
CA SER A 389 32.07 -12.37 32.76
C SER A 389 32.39 -10.90 32.46
N LEU A 390 31.46 -9.98 32.75
CA LEU A 390 31.65 -8.53 32.58
C LEU A 390 32.61 -7.94 33.65
N ALA A 391 32.79 -8.61 34.78
CA ALA A 391 33.67 -8.16 35.88
C ALA A 391 33.53 -6.67 36.19
N LEU A 392 32.30 -6.19 36.45
CA LEU A 392 32.02 -4.77 36.71
C LEU A 392 32.38 -4.41 38.15
N THR A 393 32.96 -3.25 38.34
CA THR A 393 33.09 -2.66 39.69
C THR A 393 31.75 -2.33 40.30
N ARG A 394 31.68 -2.15 41.61
CA ARG A 394 30.42 -1.78 42.30
C ARG A 394 29.86 -0.46 41.81
N ALA A 395 30.70 0.54 41.56
CA ALA A 395 30.31 1.86 41.04
C ALA A 395 29.77 1.77 39.61
N GLU A 396 30.46 1.05 38.72
CA GLU A 396 30.01 0.81 37.34
C GLU A 396 28.63 0.09 37.33
N ARG A 397 28.48 -0.95 38.13
CA ARG A 397 27.26 -1.72 38.28
C ARG A 397 26.08 -0.84 38.72
N GLU A 398 26.29 0.04 39.69
CA GLU A 398 25.26 0.94 40.21
C GLU A 398 24.86 1.97 39.12
N THR A 399 25.82 2.57 38.44
CA THR A 399 25.58 3.51 37.35
C THR A 399 24.83 2.85 36.21
N ILE A 400 25.32 1.71 35.72
CA ILE A 400 24.73 0.98 34.58
C ILE A 400 23.30 0.51 34.92
N SER A 401 23.07 0.00 36.12
CA SER A 401 21.74 -0.50 36.55
C SER A 401 20.67 0.59 36.63
N ASN A 402 21.09 1.85 36.82
CA ASN A 402 20.19 3.01 36.92
C ASN A 402 19.91 3.68 35.59
N ARG A 403 20.54 3.26 34.49
CA ARG A 403 20.33 3.86 33.14
C ARG A 403 18.92 3.63 32.63
N ARG A 404 18.25 4.73 32.27
CA ARG A 404 16.89 4.75 31.67
C ARG A 404 16.91 5.07 30.17
N ASN A 405 18.08 5.14 29.55
CA ASN A 405 18.29 5.42 28.14
C ASN A 405 18.80 4.22 27.34
N VAL A 406 18.59 3.02 27.88
CA VAL A 406 18.92 1.76 27.23
C VAL A 406 17.65 1.08 26.76
N VAL A 407 17.62 0.69 25.48
CA VAL A 407 16.50 -0.04 24.89
C VAL A 407 17.01 -1.30 24.23
N VAL A 408 16.37 -2.42 24.51
CA VAL A 408 16.70 -3.74 23.98
C VAL A 408 15.55 -4.24 23.13
N LEU A 409 15.80 -4.43 21.86
CA LEU A 409 14.85 -4.96 20.87
C LEU A 409 15.28 -6.40 20.52
N ILE A 410 14.43 -7.35 20.76
CA ILE A 410 14.73 -8.79 20.68
C ILE A 410 13.92 -9.39 19.54
N ASP A 411 14.58 -9.94 18.51
CA ASP A 411 13.88 -10.69 17.46
C ASP A 411 13.70 -12.15 17.84
N GLU A 412 12.57 -12.74 17.44
CA GLU A 412 12.15 -14.12 17.75
C GLU A 412 12.23 -14.47 19.26
N GLY A 413 11.73 -13.56 20.10
CA GLY A 413 11.80 -13.62 21.56
C GLY A 413 11.21 -14.86 22.26
N HIS A 414 10.59 -15.78 21.49
CA HIS A 414 10.03 -17.03 21.99
C HIS A 414 11.08 -18.15 22.21
N ARG A 415 12.29 -17.99 21.72
CA ARG A 415 13.33 -19.03 21.85
C ARG A 415 13.91 -19.03 23.25
N THR A 416 14.20 -20.21 23.78
CA THR A 416 14.70 -20.44 25.16
C THR A 416 15.92 -19.61 25.52
N GLN A 417 16.79 -19.41 24.55
CA GLN A 417 18.07 -18.74 24.74
C GLN A 417 17.91 -17.24 24.99
N TYR A 418 16.85 -16.64 24.44
CA TYR A 418 16.52 -15.23 24.70
C TYR A 418 16.08 -14.96 26.14
N GLY A 419 15.32 -15.88 26.72
CA GLY A 419 14.88 -15.76 28.11
C GLY A 419 16.07 -15.71 29.09
N LYS A 420 17.10 -16.52 28.85
CA LYS A 420 18.31 -16.53 29.67
C LYS A 420 19.14 -15.26 29.48
N LEU A 421 19.48 -14.89 28.23
CA LEU A 421 20.28 -13.68 27.98
C LEU A 421 19.51 -12.39 28.34
N ALA A 422 18.25 -12.30 28.03
CA ALA A 422 17.42 -11.17 28.44
C ALA A 422 17.31 -11.09 29.98
N GLY A 423 17.23 -12.22 30.65
CA GLY A 423 17.28 -12.30 32.10
C GLY A 423 18.60 -11.81 32.67
N GLU A 424 19.72 -12.25 32.09
CA GLU A 424 21.06 -11.78 32.48
C GLU A 424 21.25 -10.28 32.19
N MET A 425 20.84 -9.81 31.01
CA MET A 425 20.87 -8.38 30.69
C MET A 425 19.99 -7.57 31.66
N ARG A 426 18.81 -8.08 32.06
CA ARG A 426 17.94 -7.40 33.04
C ARG A 426 18.55 -7.31 34.42
N LYS A 427 19.35 -8.29 34.83
CA LYS A 427 20.07 -8.21 36.14
C LYS A 427 21.03 -7.02 36.15
N ILE A 428 21.67 -6.75 35.03
CA ILE A 428 22.64 -5.66 34.86
C ILE A 428 21.95 -4.34 34.55
N LEU A 429 21.00 -4.34 33.63
CA LEU A 429 20.29 -3.17 33.09
C LEU A 429 18.88 -3.07 33.69
N ARG A 430 18.78 -2.89 35.00
CA ARG A 430 17.51 -3.00 35.76
C ARG A 430 16.44 -1.98 35.33
N LYS A 431 16.84 -0.83 34.81
CA LYS A 431 15.92 0.24 34.39
C LYS A 431 15.88 0.44 32.85
N ALA A 432 16.44 -0.51 32.08
CA ALA A 432 16.33 -0.52 30.62
C ALA A 432 14.95 -1.02 30.16
N PHE A 433 14.64 -0.71 28.93
CA PHE A 433 13.40 -1.12 28.26
C PHE A 433 13.64 -2.38 27.41
N PHE A 434 12.73 -3.34 27.49
CA PHE A 434 12.86 -4.62 26.76
C PHE A 434 11.63 -4.88 25.91
N PHE A 435 11.79 -4.96 24.60
CA PHE A 435 10.71 -5.27 23.67
C PHE A 435 11.06 -6.51 22.85
N ALA A 436 10.19 -7.52 22.91
CA ALA A 436 10.35 -8.76 22.16
C ALA A 436 9.41 -8.81 20.96
N PHE A 437 9.94 -9.21 19.81
CA PHE A 437 9.20 -9.43 18.58
C PHE A 437 9.13 -10.93 18.30
N THR A 438 7.96 -11.44 18.00
CA THR A 438 7.77 -12.85 17.64
C THR A 438 6.56 -13.05 16.75
N GLY A 439 6.62 -14.05 15.86
CA GLY A 439 5.46 -14.55 15.12
C GLY A 439 4.71 -15.65 15.88
N THR A 440 5.36 -16.26 16.88
CA THR A 440 4.88 -17.47 17.53
C THR A 440 5.27 -17.49 19.01
N PRO A 441 4.61 -16.71 19.90
CA PRO A 441 4.91 -16.73 21.33
C PRO A 441 4.64 -18.11 21.93
N ILE A 442 5.40 -18.49 22.93
CA ILE A 442 5.28 -19.79 23.64
C ILE A 442 4.77 -19.56 25.05
N SER A 443 3.77 -20.35 25.45
CA SER A 443 3.30 -20.43 26.83
C SER A 443 3.41 -21.88 27.30
N LYS A 444 4.54 -22.24 27.89
CA LYS A 444 4.79 -23.56 28.50
C LYS A 444 5.41 -23.39 29.90
N THR A 445 5.18 -24.33 30.79
CA THR A 445 5.77 -24.35 32.14
C THR A 445 7.29 -24.22 32.06
N GLY A 446 7.85 -23.18 32.67
CA GLY A 446 9.29 -22.87 32.61
C GLY A 446 9.77 -22.09 31.39
N ARG A 447 8.89 -21.78 30.42
CA ARG A 447 9.22 -21.05 29.19
C ARG A 447 8.00 -20.27 28.71
N ASP A 448 7.73 -19.15 29.34
CA ASP A 448 6.59 -18.32 29.00
C ASP A 448 7.06 -16.96 28.47
N THR A 449 6.87 -16.74 27.16
CA THR A 449 7.19 -15.47 26.49
C THR A 449 6.38 -14.32 27.08
N TYR A 450 5.14 -14.61 27.50
CA TYR A 450 4.25 -13.60 28.07
C TYR A 450 4.74 -13.15 29.44
N LEU A 451 5.12 -14.11 30.33
CA LEU A 451 5.66 -13.78 31.65
C LEU A 451 6.97 -13.02 31.58
N THR A 452 7.73 -13.19 30.46
CA THR A 452 9.05 -12.56 30.31
C THR A 452 8.92 -11.13 29.78
N PHE A 453 8.01 -10.85 28.85
CA PHE A 453 7.95 -9.58 28.12
C PHE A 453 6.62 -8.84 28.20
N SER A 454 5.60 -9.42 28.85
CA SER A 454 4.29 -8.82 29.02
C SER A 454 3.90 -8.70 30.51
N TYR A 455 2.69 -8.27 30.75
CA TYR A 455 2.14 -8.08 32.10
C TYR A 455 0.79 -8.80 32.21
N PRO A 456 0.78 -10.19 32.16
CA PRO A 456 -0.46 -10.92 32.28
C PRO A 456 -1.06 -10.79 33.69
N PRO A 457 -2.39 -10.83 33.88
CA PRO A 457 -3.40 -10.97 32.81
C PRO A 457 -3.78 -9.65 32.11
N GLU A 458 -3.31 -8.49 32.59
CA GLU A 458 -3.80 -7.18 32.14
C GLU A 458 -3.34 -6.84 30.72
N GLU A 459 -2.13 -7.27 30.33
CA GLU A 459 -1.57 -7.02 29.03
C GLU A 459 -0.78 -8.23 28.54
N LEU A 460 -1.34 -8.99 27.60
CA LEU A 460 -0.67 -10.14 26.98
C LEU A 460 0.31 -9.73 25.89
N TYR A 461 0.07 -8.63 25.22
CA TYR A 461 0.93 -8.07 24.17
C TYR A 461 0.75 -6.56 24.10
N LEU A 462 1.82 -5.89 23.72
CA LEU A 462 1.82 -4.44 23.46
C LEU A 462 1.16 -4.13 22.11
N HIS A 463 1.43 -4.97 21.11
CA HIS A 463 0.79 -4.89 19.80
C HIS A 463 0.65 -6.28 19.18
N LYS A 464 -0.43 -6.49 18.41
CA LYS A 464 -0.70 -7.76 17.72
C LYS A 464 -0.99 -7.54 16.23
N TYR A 465 -0.55 -8.51 15.44
CA TYR A 465 -0.91 -8.63 14.03
C TYR A 465 -0.83 -10.10 13.64
N PHE A 466 -1.98 -10.74 13.53
CA PHE A 466 -2.07 -12.18 13.35
C PHE A 466 -2.14 -12.57 11.88
N ILE A 467 -2.17 -13.88 11.61
CA ILE A 467 -2.29 -14.41 10.26
C ILE A 467 -3.60 -13.96 9.60
N ALA A 468 -4.69 -13.85 10.36
CA ALA A 468 -5.98 -13.36 9.88
C ALA A 468 -5.88 -11.94 9.35
N ASP A 469 -5.33 -11.03 10.15
CA ASP A 469 -5.10 -9.64 9.77
C ASP A 469 -4.21 -9.55 8.52
N SER A 470 -3.18 -10.41 8.46
CA SER A 470 -2.24 -10.45 7.35
C SER A 470 -2.87 -10.92 6.03
N ILE A 471 -3.82 -11.86 6.11
CA ILE A 471 -4.58 -12.36 4.95
C ILE A 471 -5.59 -11.29 4.50
N GLU A 472 -6.27 -10.66 5.43
CA GLU A 472 -7.20 -9.57 5.15
C GLU A 472 -6.50 -8.40 4.46
N ASP A 473 -5.31 -8.03 4.92
CA ASP A 473 -4.46 -7.02 4.32
C ASP A 473 -3.81 -7.45 2.99
N ARG A 474 -4.01 -8.69 2.56
CA ARG A 474 -3.32 -9.30 1.41
C ARG A 474 -1.80 -9.24 1.50
N SER A 475 -1.28 -9.12 2.70
CA SER A 475 0.17 -9.16 2.97
C SER A 475 0.70 -10.59 2.95
N THR A 476 -0.17 -11.54 3.27
CA THR A 476 0.01 -12.96 3.05
C THR A 476 -1.24 -13.55 2.42
N LEU A 477 -1.10 -14.73 1.82
CA LEU A 477 -2.20 -15.44 1.17
C LEU A 477 -2.78 -16.50 2.11
N PRO A 478 -4.03 -16.92 1.91
CA PRO A 478 -4.58 -18.08 2.60
C PRO A 478 -3.73 -19.33 2.36
N ILE A 479 -3.72 -20.23 3.30
CA ILE A 479 -3.05 -21.51 3.18
C ILE A 479 -4.12 -22.61 3.04
N VAL A 480 -4.00 -23.40 1.99
CA VAL A 480 -4.86 -24.56 1.72
C VAL A 480 -4.07 -25.82 2.03
N ILE A 481 -4.65 -26.72 2.81
CA ILE A 481 -4.03 -28.00 3.15
C ILE A 481 -4.82 -29.12 2.53
N GLN A 482 -4.13 -29.97 1.77
CA GLN A 482 -4.69 -31.20 1.18
C GLN A 482 -3.98 -32.40 1.79
N THR A 483 -4.72 -33.23 2.51
CA THR A 483 -4.19 -34.47 3.02
C THR A 483 -4.20 -35.56 1.91
N ARG A 484 -3.04 -36.11 1.65
CA ARG A 484 -2.80 -37.16 0.63
C ARG A 484 -2.55 -38.50 1.30
N MET A 485 -3.45 -38.90 2.22
CA MET A 485 -3.30 -40.13 3.00
C MET A 485 -4.06 -41.31 2.32
N GLU A 486 -3.40 -42.03 1.47
CA GLU A 486 -3.82 -43.40 1.14
C GLU A 486 -3.39 -44.37 2.26
N LYS A 487 -4.13 -45.48 2.48
CA LYS A 487 -3.85 -46.44 3.57
C LYS A 487 -2.41 -46.95 3.60
N GLU A 488 -1.71 -46.92 2.46
CA GLU A 488 -0.35 -47.41 2.29
C GLU A 488 0.75 -46.35 2.43
N VAL A 489 0.40 -45.05 2.40
CA VAL A 489 1.35 -43.92 2.36
C VAL A 489 1.33 -43.15 3.67
N GLY A 490 0.20 -43.13 4.39
CA GLY A 490 0.02 -42.41 5.63
C GLY A 490 0.70 -43.05 6.85
N LEU A 491 1.29 -42.25 7.70
CA LEU A 491 1.86 -42.69 8.98
C LEU A 491 0.74 -43.16 9.91
N LYS A 492 0.91 -44.29 10.58
CA LYS A 492 -0.06 -44.74 11.61
C LYS A 492 -0.09 -43.69 12.74
N ARG A 493 -1.29 -43.39 13.20
CA ARG A 493 -1.54 -42.29 14.19
C ARG A 493 -0.70 -42.42 15.45
N ASP A 494 -0.54 -43.66 15.96
CA ASP A 494 0.23 -43.93 17.16
C ASP A 494 1.73 -43.71 16.99
N LEU A 495 2.24 -43.96 15.77
CA LEU A 495 3.62 -43.67 15.41
C LEU A 495 3.85 -42.18 15.26
N LEU A 496 2.93 -41.45 14.62
CA LEU A 496 3.00 -40.01 14.51
C LEU A 496 3.01 -39.34 15.90
N GLN A 497 2.09 -39.74 16.80
CA GLN A 497 2.04 -39.20 18.16
C GLN A 497 3.32 -39.50 18.93
N SER A 498 3.86 -40.72 18.79
CA SER A 498 5.12 -41.11 19.44
C SER A 498 6.30 -40.32 18.93
N PHE A 499 6.35 -39.96 17.65
CA PHE A 499 7.39 -39.10 17.09
C PHE A 499 7.26 -37.65 17.63
N LEU A 500 6.05 -37.12 17.63
CA LEU A 500 5.78 -35.76 18.11
C LEU A 500 6.04 -35.62 19.62
N ASP A 501 5.80 -36.67 20.39
CA ASP A 501 6.13 -36.69 21.84
C ASP A 501 7.63 -36.82 22.11
N GLN A 502 8.41 -37.28 21.13
CA GLN A 502 9.82 -37.64 21.25
C GLN A 502 10.82 -36.66 20.59
N GLU A 503 10.40 -35.64 19.88
CA GLU A 503 11.28 -34.49 19.56
C GLU A 503 11.61 -33.71 20.84
N LEU A 504 12.24 -34.41 21.77
CA LEU A 504 12.52 -33.97 23.11
C LEU A 504 13.96 -33.43 23.18
N GLU A 505 14.20 -32.29 22.60
CA GLU A 505 15.32 -31.43 23.05
C GLU A 505 15.08 -30.87 24.48
N GLU A 506 13.97 -31.22 25.11
CA GLU A 506 13.45 -30.53 26.27
C GLU A 506 13.31 -31.37 27.52
N ILE A 507 13.85 -32.62 27.55
CA ILE A 507 13.86 -33.38 28.82
C ILE A 507 15.12 -33.00 29.61
N PRO A 508 14.99 -32.71 30.94
CA PRO A 508 16.10 -32.59 31.85
C PRO A 508 17.07 -33.76 31.74
N GLU A 509 18.38 -33.48 31.79
CA GLU A 509 19.43 -34.42 31.50
C GLU A 509 19.34 -35.74 32.30
N ASP A 510 18.84 -35.66 33.54
CA ASP A 510 18.62 -36.78 34.44
C ASP A 510 17.55 -37.78 33.97
N PHE A 511 16.63 -37.38 33.13
CA PHE A 511 15.59 -38.24 32.53
C PHE A 511 15.96 -38.79 31.15
N ARG A 512 16.89 -38.19 30.43
CA ARG A 512 17.27 -38.58 29.08
C ARG A 512 17.76 -40.03 29.00
N GLU A 513 18.54 -40.49 29.94
CA GLU A 513 19.13 -41.84 29.91
C GLU A 513 18.09 -42.97 30.18
N ARG A 514 17.11 -42.74 31.05
CA ARG A 514 16.06 -43.73 31.33
C ARG A 514 15.04 -43.85 30.20
N VAL A 515 14.87 -42.81 29.43
CA VAL A 515 13.88 -42.75 28.34
C VAL A 515 14.49 -43.20 27.01
N LYS A 516 15.83 -43.01 26.82
CA LYS A 516 16.55 -43.37 25.56
C LYS A 516 16.34 -44.83 25.12
N GLY A 517 16.35 -45.78 26.04
CA GLY A 517 16.27 -47.21 25.64
C GLY A 517 14.91 -47.68 25.09
N LYS A 518 13.78 -47.06 25.54
CA LYS A 518 12.41 -47.37 24.99
C LYS A 518 12.02 -46.50 23.83
N ILE A 519 12.70 -45.37 23.64
CA ILE A 519 12.43 -44.38 22.63
C ILE A 519 13.14 -44.68 21.30
N SER A 520 14.38 -45.24 21.39
CA SER A 520 15.20 -45.50 20.18
C SER A 520 14.50 -46.49 19.23
N THR A 521 13.90 -47.54 19.73
CA THR A 521 13.20 -48.56 18.92
C THR A 521 12.01 -48.00 18.13
N LYS A 522 11.19 -47.11 18.72
CA LYS A 522 10.05 -46.50 18.03
C LYS A 522 10.47 -45.38 17.04
N LEU A 523 11.54 -44.65 17.35
CA LEU A 523 12.13 -43.70 16.43
C LEU A 523 12.70 -44.38 15.20
N ASP A 524 13.37 -45.54 15.39
CA ASP A 524 13.92 -46.33 14.30
C ASP A 524 12.82 -46.82 13.38
N GLU A 525 11.69 -47.28 13.90
CA GLU A 525 10.53 -47.72 13.11
C GLU A 525 9.96 -46.59 12.27
N ILE A 526 9.85 -45.36 12.82
CA ILE A 526 9.32 -44.21 12.11
C ILE A 526 10.29 -43.73 11.02
N VAL A 527 11.58 -43.68 11.32
CA VAL A 527 12.59 -43.31 10.33
C VAL A 527 12.63 -44.35 9.20
N VAL A 528 12.56 -45.65 9.54
CA VAL A 528 12.50 -46.74 8.54
C VAL A 528 11.26 -46.58 7.67
N PHE A 529 10.10 -46.28 8.24
CA PHE A 529 8.86 -46.04 7.48
C PHE A 529 8.98 -44.84 6.54
N LEU A 530 9.41 -43.68 7.06
CA LEU A 530 9.52 -42.43 6.28
C LEU A 530 10.63 -42.48 5.21
N THR A 531 11.63 -43.33 5.38
CA THR A 531 12.71 -43.55 4.41
C THR A 531 12.55 -44.78 3.52
N ASN A 532 11.37 -45.45 3.56
CA ASN A 532 11.08 -46.60 2.75
C ASN A 532 11.05 -46.23 1.26
N PRO A 533 11.92 -46.85 0.40
CA PRO A 533 12.02 -46.48 -1.00
C PRO A 533 10.72 -46.66 -1.80
N VAL A 534 9.93 -47.69 -1.51
CA VAL A 534 8.65 -47.94 -2.20
C VAL A 534 7.62 -46.85 -1.86
N ARG A 535 7.61 -46.39 -0.61
CA ARG A 535 6.75 -45.27 -0.17
C ARG A 535 7.17 -43.99 -0.85
N ILE A 536 8.48 -43.66 -0.85
CA ILE A 536 9.04 -42.46 -1.49
C ILE A 536 8.76 -42.51 -3.01
N GLU A 537 8.88 -43.63 -3.68
CA GLU A 537 8.54 -43.78 -5.10
C GLU A 537 7.09 -43.38 -5.38
N LYS A 538 6.13 -43.91 -4.57
CA LYS A 538 4.70 -43.57 -4.72
C LYS A 538 4.44 -42.07 -4.51
N ILE A 539 5.02 -41.47 -3.47
CA ILE A 539 4.88 -40.07 -3.19
C ILE A 539 5.54 -39.20 -4.26
N ALA A 540 6.74 -39.58 -4.72
CA ALA A 540 7.45 -38.84 -5.78
C ALA A 540 6.65 -38.83 -7.10
N ARG A 541 5.97 -39.91 -7.40
CA ARG A 541 5.06 -39.99 -8.56
C ARG A 541 3.89 -39.02 -8.40
N ASP A 542 3.20 -39.02 -7.25
CA ASP A 542 2.10 -38.11 -6.97
C ASP A 542 2.58 -36.63 -6.99
N ILE A 543 3.76 -36.33 -6.43
CA ILE A 543 4.38 -35.00 -6.52
C ILE A 543 4.60 -34.61 -7.97
N ALA A 544 5.20 -35.48 -8.78
CA ALA A 544 5.50 -35.18 -10.18
C ALA A 544 4.24 -34.95 -11.02
N GLU A 545 3.20 -35.74 -10.81
CA GLU A 545 1.91 -35.57 -11.48
C GLU A 545 1.22 -34.26 -11.08
N HIS A 546 1.11 -33.99 -9.77
CA HIS A 546 0.53 -32.75 -9.25
C HIS A 546 1.31 -31.54 -9.73
N PHE A 547 2.66 -31.58 -9.68
CA PHE A 547 3.50 -30.49 -10.12
C PHE A 547 3.27 -30.15 -11.60
N LYS A 548 3.29 -31.15 -12.50
CA LYS A 548 3.04 -30.96 -13.94
C LYS A 548 1.67 -30.35 -14.24
N GLN A 549 0.64 -30.80 -13.54
CA GLN A 549 -0.75 -30.40 -13.82
C GLN A 549 -1.08 -28.99 -13.30
N GLY A 550 -0.51 -28.56 -12.18
CA GLY A 550 -0.99 -27.38 -11.46
C GLY A 550 0.03 -26.29 -11.14
N VAL A 551 1.33 -26.62 -11.15
CA VAL A 551 2.38 -25.76 -10.63
C VAL A 551 3.39 -25.31 -11.68
N ASP A 552 3.82 -26.27 -12.54
CA ASP A 552 4.85 -26.02 -13.56
C ASP A 552 4.48 -24.89 -14.51
N GLY A 553 5.45 -24.04 -14.83
CA GLY A 553 5.29 -22.87 -15.69
C GLY A 553 4.62 -21.66 -15.03
N ARG A 554 4.19 -21.77 -13.74
CA ARG A 554 3.59 -20.67 -12.99
C ARG A 554 4.33 -20.37 -11.70
N PHE A 555 4.61 -21.41 -10.90
CA PHE A 555 5.16 -21.32 -9.56
C PHE A 555 6.16 -22.43 -9.30
N LYS A 556 6.76 -22.39 -8.12
CA LYS A 556 7.76 -23.35 -7.66
C LYS A 556 7.31 -24.07 -6.40
N ALA A 557 7.99 -25.17 -6.10
CA ALA A 557 7.62 -26.06 -5.01
C ALA A 557 8.79 -26.41 -4.09
N MET A 558 8.48 -26.94 -2.91
CA MET A 558 9.44 -27.46 -1.95
C MET A 558 8.98 -28.82 -1.44
N VAL A 559 9.86 -29.79 -1.40
CA VAL A 559 9.64 -31.09 -0.74
C VAL A 559 10.34 -31.07 0.61
N VAL A 560 9.61 -31.31 1.68
CA VAL A 560 10.17 -31.41 3.03
C VAL A 560 10.24 -32.86 3.42
N ALA A 561 11.44 -33.43 3.38
CA ALA A 561 11.72 -34.84 3.63
C ALA A 561 12.16 -35.10 5.07
N ALA A 562 11.92 -36.30 5.56
CA ALA A 562 12.15 -36.68 6.94
C ALA A 562 13.61 -36.49 7.40
N ASN A 563 14.57 -36.83 6.54
CA ASN A 563 16.01 -36.70 6.80
C ASN A 563 16.81 -36.53 5.51
N ARG A 564 18.13 -36.33 5.61
CA ARG A 564 19.04 -36.13 4.46
C ARG A 564 19.05 -37.30 3.47
N ARG A 565 18.94 -38.52 3.97
CA ARG A 565 18.85 -39.73 3.11
C ARG A 565 17.58 -39.72 2.26
N ALA A 566 16.44 -39.40 2.87
CA ALA A 566 15.18 -39.24 2.16
C ALA A 566 15.23 -38.16 1.08
N CYS A 567 15.94 -37.02 1.32
CA CYS A 567 16.14 -36.00 0.29
C CYS A 567 16.75 -36.54 -0.99
N VAL A 568 17.82 -37.35 -0.87
CA VAL A 568 18.51 -37.95 -2.02
C VAL A 568 17.62 -38.99 -2.70
N LEU A 569 16.85 -39.77 -1.93
CA LEU A 569 15.88 -40.71 -2.49
C LEU A 569 14.79 -39.99 -3.28
N TYR A 570 14.21 -38.92 -2.74
CA TYR A 570 13.23 -38.12 -3.47
C TYR A 570 13.80 -37.51 -4.75
N LYS A 571 15.03 -37.00 -4.71
CA LYS A 571 15.72 -36.48 -5.91
C LYS A 571 15.79 -37.57 -7.01
N ARG A 572 16.30 -38.75 -6.67
CA ARG A 572 16.44 -39.85 -7.62
C ARG A 572 15.10 -40.36 -8.17
N GLU A 573 14.06 -40.39 -7.34
CA GLU A 573 12.73 -40.80 -7.78
C GLU A 573 12.04 -39.73 -8.64
N LEU A 574 12.16 -38.43 -8.27
CA LEU A 574 11.63 -37.31 -9.07
C LEU A 574 12.31 -37.24 -10.44
N ASP A 575 13.60 -37.51 -10.55
CA ASP A 575 14.37 -37.51 -11.82
C ASP A 575 13.91 -38.59 -12.81
N LYS A 576 13.18 -39.59 -12.34
CA LYS A 576 12.53 -40.58 -13.24
C LYS A 576 11.26 -40.04 -13.89
N HIS A 577 10.63 -39.05 -13.31
CA HIS A 577 9.34 -38.50 -13.73
C HIS A 577 9.40 -37.07 -14.24
N LEU A 578 10.43 -36.30 -13.84
CA LEU A 578 10.68 -34.89 -14.21
C LEU A 578 12.08 -34.75 -14.80
N PRO A 579 12.36 -33.71 -15.60
CA PRO A 579 13.74 -33.41 -16.00
C PRO A 579 14.65 -33.26 -14.77
N PRO A 580 15.84 -33.82 -14.76
CA PRO A 580 16.73 -33.81 -13.59
C PRO A 580 17.06 -32.41 -13.06
N GLU A 581 17.10 -31.42 -13.93
CA GLU A 581 17.34 -30.01 -13.59
C GLU A 581 16.16 -29.34 -12.87
N TYR A 582 14.98 -29.93 -12.84
CA TYR A 582 13.81 -29.37 -12.17
C TYR A 582 13.91 -29.42 -10.66
N SER A 583 14.58 -30.44 -10.10
CA SER A 583 14.71 -30.61 -8.66
C SER A 583 16.14 -30.50 -8.17
N GLU A 584 16.37 -29.94 -6.99
CA GLU A 584 17.68 -29.88 -6.36
C GLU A 584 17.59 -30.04 -4.85
N VAL A 585 18.60 -30.73 -4.25
CA VAL A 585 18.64 -30.95 -2.81
C VAL A 585 19.42 -29.81 -2.12
N VAL A 586 18.87 -29.28 -1.05
CA VAL A 586 19.53 -28.27 -0.21
C VAL A 586 19.69 -28.85 1.20
N MET A 587 20.93 -29.26 1.53
CA MET A 587 21.27 -29.83 2.83
C MET A 587 22.74 -29.63 3.15
N THR A 588 23.16 -29.97 4.37
CA THR A 588 24.58 -30.06 4.77
C THR A 588 25.11 -31.47 4.53
N PHE A 589 26.40 -31.58 4.22
CA PHE A 589 27.11 -32.84 4.06
C PHE A 589 28.08 -33.06 5.22
N GLY A 590 28.24 -34.28 5.66
CA GLY A 590 29.12 -34.66 6.77
C GLY A 590 30.03 -35.86 6.48
N MET A 591 31.17 -35.93 7.16
CA MET A 591 32.02 -37.12 7.11
C MET A 591 31.28 -38.31 7.77
N GLY A 592 31.08 -39.40 7.04
CA GLY A 592 30.35 -40.57 7.54
C GLY A 592 28.87 -40.60 7.22
N ASP A 593 28.37 -39.75 6.35
CA ASP A 593 27.01 -39.81 5.86
C ASP A 593 26.74 -41.22 5.18
N PRO A 594 25.55 -41.80 5.44
CA PRO A 594 25.21 -43.12 4.87
C PRO A 594 24.85 -43.01 3.38
N ASP A 595 24.97 -44.13 2.64
CA ASP A 595 24.48 -44.20 1.28
C ASP A 595 22.99 -43.84 1.18
N PRO A 596 22.56 -43.11 0.16
CA PRO A 596 23.27 -42.68 -1.07
C PRO A 596 23.86 -41.24 -1.02
N ILE A 597 24.00 -40.62 0.15
CA ILE A 597 24.43 -39.20 0.29
C ILE A 597 25.84 -38.97 -0.30
N PRO A 598 26.88 -39.80 -0.03
CA PRO A 598 28.23 -39.52 -0.53
C PRO A 598 28.30 -39.57 -2.08
N ALA A 599 27.51 -40.41 -2.71
CA ALA A 599 27.44 -40.48 -4.17
C ALA A 599 26.85 -39.18 -4.74
N TYR A 600 25.72 -38.75 -4.18
CA TYR A 600 25.06 -37.51 -4.58
C TYR A 600 25.95 -36.28 -4.35
N HIS A 601 26.67 -36.21 -3.24
CA HIS A 601 27.59 -35.13 -2.94
C HIS A 601 28.71 -34.98 -3.98
N ARG A 602 29.27 -36.15 -4.47
CA ARG A 602 30.24 -36.12 -5.56
C ARG A 602 29.64 -35.61 -6.87
N GLU A 603 28.48 -36.07 -7.25
CA GLU A 603 27.76 -35.60 -8.44
C GLU A 603 27.48 -34.11 -8.37
N LEU A 604 27.09 -33.60 -7.18
CA LEU A 604 26.83 -32.17 -6.96
C LEU A 604 28.12 -31.35 -7.13
N ARG A 605 29.22 -31.78 -6.52
CA ARG A 605 30.50 -31.10 -6.65
C ARG A 605 31.07 -31.12 -8.07
N GLU A 606 30.84 -32.19 -8.84
CA GLU A 606 31.22 -32.25 -10.25
C GLU A 606 30.42 -31.22 -11.07
N ARG A 607 29.12 -31.06 -10.80
CA ARG A 607 28.27 -30.09 -11.50
C ARG A 607 28.64 -28.63 -11.16
N PHE A 608 29.10 -28.37 -9.95
CA PHE A 608 29.48 -27.03 -9.46
C PHE A 608 30.98 -26.93 -9.22
N ALA A 609 31.79 -27.40 -10.19
CA ALA A 609 33.25 -27.47 -10.07
C ALA A 609 33.87 -26.13 -9.59
N GLY A 610 34.70 -26.20 -8.58
CA GLY A 610 35.43 -25.05 -8.03
C GLY A 610 34.75 -24.32 -6.90
N LYS A 611 33.51 -24.73 -6.47
CA LYS A 611 32.78 -24.15 -5.36
C LYS A 611 32.75 -25.04 -4.15
N ASP A 612 32.72 -24.45 -2.96
CA ASP A 612 32.50 -25.17 -1.72
C ASP A 612 30.98 -25.44 -1.50
N ASP A 613 30.69 -26.27 -0.47
CA ASP A 613 29.28 -26.68 -0.22
C ASP A 613 28.38 -25.51 0.17
N ASP A 614 28.90 -24.46 0.81
CA ASP A 614 28.16 -23.26 1.20
C ASP A 614 27.88 -22.38 -0.01
N GLU A 615 28.86 -22.23 -0.89
CA GLU A 615 28.73 -21.49 -2.15
C GLU A 615 27.70 -22.18 -3.07
N ILE A 616 27.75 -23.52 -3.19
CA ILE A 616 26.78 -24.30 -3.96
C ILE A 616 25.36 -24.10 -3.42
N ARG A 617 25.18 -24.19 -2.10
CA ARG A 617 23.89 -23.97 -1.48
C ARG A 617 23.33 -22.57 -1.74
N LYS A 618 24.15 -21.55 -1.56
CA LYS A 618 23.76 -20.14 -1.81
C LYS A 618 23.35 -19.94 -3.26
N GLU A 619 24.10 -20.50 -4.20
CA GLU A 619 23.79 -20.41 -5.62
C GLU A 619 22.48 -21.13 -5.99
N VAL A 620 22.28 -22.36 -5.51
CA VAL A 620 21.03 -23.10 -5.75
C VAL A 620 19.82 -22.34 -5.22
N ILE A 621 19.94 -21.76 -4.03
CA ILE A 621 18.89 -20.94 -3.41
C ILE A 621 18.64 -19.66 -4.24
N GLN A 622 19.68 -18.99 -4.69
CA GLN A 622 19.57 -17.79 -5.52
C GLN A 622 18.88 -18.09 -6.85
N ARG A 623 19.36 -19.12 -7.55
CA ARG A 623 18.76 -19.58 -8.82
C ARG A 623 17.29 -19.96 -8.64
N PHE A 624 16.93 -20.60 -7.55
CA PHE A 624 15.52 -20.92 -7.25
C PHE A 624 14.67 -19.65 -7.12
N LYS A 625 15.21 -18.56 -6.58
CA LYS A 625 14.48 -17.30 -6.41
C LYS A 625 14.35 -16.50 -7.71
N GLU A 626 15.39 -16.48 -8.52
CA GLU A 626 15.56 -15.50 -9.60
C GLU A 626 15.50 -16.11 -11.00
N GLU A 627 15.89 -17.38 -11.15
CA GLU A 627 15.94 -18.06 -12.43
C GLU A 627 14.76 -19.04 -12.59
N GLU A 628 14.57 -19.59 -13.78
CA GLU A 628 13.56 -20.61 -14.03
C GLU A 628 13.86 -21.91 -13.30
N LEU A 629 15.11 -22.33 -13.27
CA LEU A 629 15.60 -23.60 -12.68
C LEU A 629 16.51 -23.37 -11.46
N PRO A 630 16.41 -24.19 -10.43
CA PRO A 630 15.50 -25.32 -10.25
C PRO A 630 14.06 -24.88 -9.94
N LYS A 631 13.09 -25.78 -10.15
CA LYS A 631 11.65 -25.54 -9.88
C LYS A 631 11.20 -26.14 -8.55
N ILE A 632 11.92 -27.16 -8.06
CA ILE A 632 11.61 -27.87 -6.82
C ILE A 632 12.86 -27.93 -5.94
N LEU A 633 12.78 -27.44 -4.71
CA LEU A 633 13.81 -27.65 -3.69
C LEU A 633 13.43 -28.83 -2.79
N ILE A 634 14.40 -29.69 -2.49
CA ILE A 634 14.23 -30.82 -1.58
C ILE A 634 15.05 -30.57 -0.33
N VAL A 635 14.40 -30.47 0.83
CA VAL A 635 15.03 -30.05 2.09
C VAL A 635 14.59 -30.93 3.26
N THR A 636 15.32 -30.83 4.37
CA THR A 636 14.91 -31.39 5.66
C THR A 636 14.34 -30.28 6.60
N ASP A 637 15.22 -29.59 7.34
CA ASP A 637 14.88 -28.46 8.21
C ASP A 637 15.36 -27.12 7.64
N MET A 638 16.30 -27.19 6.71
CA MET A 638 16.86 -26.05 6.04
C MET A 638 15.78 -25.31 5.24
N LEU A 639 15.80 -24.01 5.23
CA LEU A 639 14.84 -23.15 4.55
C LEU A 639 13.40 -23.12 5.15
N LEU A 640 13.09 -23.97 6.13
CA LEU A 640 11.79 -23.87 6.82
C LEU A 640 11.67 -22.59 7.68
N THR A 641 12.82 -22.03 8.08
CA THR A 641 12.89 -20.75 8.81
C THR A 641 13.84 -19.78 8.11
N GLY A 642 13.48 -18.49 8.06
CA GLY A 642 14.34 -17.45 7.46
C GLY A 642 14.29 -17.34 5.93
N PHE A 643 13.77 -18.35 5.21
CA PHE A 643 13.73 -18.36 3.75
C PHE A 643 12.55 -17.53 3.22
N ASP A 644 12.83 -16.60 2.32
CA ASP A 644 11.84 -15.80 1.63
C ASP A 644 11.95 -15.98 0.10
N ALA A 645 10.92 -16.61 -0.47
CA ALA A 645 10.79 -16.81 -1.90
C ALA A 645 9.30 -16.72 -2.30
N PRO A 646 8.82 -15.56 -2.73
CA PRO A 646 7.41 -15.37 -3.13
C PRO A 646 6.93 -16.34 -4.19
N ILE A 647 7.81 -16.81 -5.08
CA ILE A 647 7.52 -17.78 -6.13
C ILE A 647 7.15 -19.18 -5.59
N LEU A 648 7.54 -19.50 -4.33
CA LEU A 648 7.21 -20.78 -3.69
C LEU A 648 5.72 -20.81 -3.36
N GLN A 649 4.94 -21.63 -4.06
CA GLN A 649 3.51 -21.82 -3.83
C GLN A 649 3.18 -23.12 -3.11
N VAL A 650 3.86 -24.22 -3.45
CA VAL A 650 3.51 -25.56 -3.00
C VAL A 650 4.57 -26.13 -2.09
N MET A 651 4.15 -26.70 -0.96
CA MET A 651 4.99 -27.50 -0.08
C MET A 651 4.44 -28.93 0.00
N TYR A 652 5.25 -29.90 -0.39
CA TYR A 652 5.01 -31.33 -0.25
C TYR A 652 5.62 -31.77 1.08
N LEU A 653 4.79 -31.99 2.08
CA LEU A 653 5.23 -32.21 3.45
C LEU A 653 5.21 -33.72 3.79
N ASP A 654 6.40 -34.32 3.83
CA ASP A 654 6.63 -35.68 4.24
C ASP A 654 7.54 -35.77 5.48
N LYS A 655 7.34 -34.84 6.37
CA LYS A 655 8.03 -34.78 7.66
C LYS A 655 7.05 -34.34 8.74
N PRO A 656 6.94 -35.05 9.86
CA PRO A 656 6.19 -34.56 11.02
C PRO A 656 6.87 -33.32 11.59
N LEU A 657 6.12 -32.22 11.68
CA LEU A 657 6.58 -30.97 12.27
C LEU A 657 5.69 -30.58 13.43
N LYS A 658 6.29 -30.09 14.51
CA LYS A 658 5.55 -29.64 15.69
C LYS A 658 5.14 -28.16 15.60
N GLU A 659 3.99 -27.86 16.16
CA GLU A 659 3.47 -26.54 16.54
C GLU A 659 4.11 -25.34 15.79
N HIS A 660 5.01 -24.61 16.44
CA HIS A 660 5.62 -23.41 15.87
C HIS A 660 6.49 -23.68 14.65
N ARG A 661 7.20 -24.82 14.55
CA ARG A 661 7.98 -25.21 13.37
C ARG A 661 7.08 -25.45 12.16
N LEU A 662 5.92 -26.07 12.40
CA LEU A 662 4.91 -26.28 11.38
C LEU A 662 4.38 -24.94 10.86
N LEU A 663 4.01 -24.02 11.75
CA LEU A 663 3.56 -22.68 11.36
C LEU A 663 4.63 -21.90 10.61
N GLN A 664 5.88 -22.01 11.01
CA GLN A 664 7.00 -21.37 10.30
C GLN A 664 7.24 -21.94 8.91
N ALA A 665 7.10 -23.24 8.73
CA ALA A 665 7.23 -23.91 7.45
C ALA A 665 6.10 -23.53 6.48
N ILE A 666 4.86 -23.67 6.92
CA ILE A 666 3.70 -23.36 6.06
C ILE A 666 3.65 -21.90 5.63
N ALA A 667 4.12 -20.97 6.50
CA ALA A 667 4.21 -19.56 6.19
C ALA A 667 5.23 -19.21 5.08
N ARG A 668 5.98 -20.18 4.55
CA ARG A 668 6.85 -19.97 3.39
C ARG A 668 6.07 -19.95 2.08
N THR A 669 4.94 -20.66 2.02
CA THR A 669 4.13 -20.77 0.79
C THR A 669 3.14 -19.63 0.60
N ASN A 670 2.83 -18.87 1.63
CA ASN A 670 1.74 -17.91 1.61
C ASN A 670 2.17 -16.46 1.26
N ARG A 671 3.37 -16.28 0.71
CA ARG A 671 3.82 -14.96 0.22
C ARG A 671 3.14 -14.61 -1.09
N PRO A 672 2.61 -13.40 -1.26
CA PRO A 672 2.08 -12.93 -2.53
C PRO A 672 3.15 -12.95 -3.63
N CYS A 673 2.77 -13.38 -4.84
CA CYS A 673 3.63 -13.39 -6.02
C CYS A 673 2.80 -13.14 -7.27
N GLY A 674 2.75 -11.91 -7.72
CA GLY A 674 1.92 -11.53 -8.86
C GLY A 674 0.41 -11.77 -8.66
N GLU A 675 -0.38 -11.55 -9.70
CA GLU A 675 -1.84 -11.69 -9.63
C GLU A 675 -2.33 -13.15 -9.71
N GLY A 676 -1.47 -14.08 -10.12
CA GLY A 676 -1.83 -15.49 -10.33
C GLY A 676 -1.76 -16.37 -9.08
N LYS A 677 -1.06 -15.95 -8.03
CA LYS A 677 -0.94 -16.71 -6.79
C LYS A 677 -2.06 -16.35 -5.82
N THR A 678 -3.00 -17.26 -5.64
CA THR A 678 -4.20 -17.01 -4.79
C THR A 678 -4.09 -17.63 -3.41
N CYS A 679 -3.25 -18.66 -3.22
CA CYS A 679 -3.04 -19.33 -1.94
C CYS A 679 -1.65 -19.98 -1.88
N GLY A 680 -1.19 -20.27 -0.66
CA GLY A 680 -0.17 -21.28 -0.40
C GLY A 680 -0.81 -22.66 -0.30
N LEU A 681 -0.18 -23.67 -0.86
CA LEU A 681 -0.72 -25.05 -0.88
C LEU A 681 0.23 -26.01 -0.15
N ILE A 682 -0.30 -26.72 0.81
CA ILE A 682 0.41 -27.80 1.52
C ILE A 682 -0.21 -29.14 1.17
N LEU A 683 0.58 -30.04 0.59
CA LEU A 683 0.19 -31.44 0.43
C LEU A 683 0.81 -32.25 1.56
N ASP A 684 -0.04 -32.76 2.41
CA ASP A 684 0.34 -33.47 3.64
C ASP A 684 0.31 -34.98 3.45
N TYR A 685 1.50 -35.63 3.50
CA TYR A 685 1.70 -37.06 3.41
C TYR A 685 1.85 -37.76 4.77
N VAL A 686 1.83 -36.98 5.89
CA VAL A 686 2.05 -37.51 7.26
C VAL A 686 0.86 -37.35 8.21
N GLY A 687 -0.14 -36.51 7.87
CA GLY A 687 -1.34 -36.33 8.70
C GLY A 687 -1.24 -35.28 9.79
N ILE A 688 -0.70 -34.11 9.46
CA ILE A 688 -0.43 -33.02 10.42
C ILE A 688 -1.64 -32.18 10.84
N MET A 689 -2.84 -32.42 10.29
CA MET A 689 -4.01 -31.56 10.55
C MET A 689 -4.31 -31.38 12.04
N LYS A 690 -4.16 -32.42 12.87
CA LYS A 690 -4.39 -32.30 14.32
C LYS A 690 -3.32 -31.48 15.04
N GLU A 691 -2.07 -31.56 14.56
CA GLU A 691 -0.99 -30.74 15.13
C GLU A 691 -1.16 -29.28 14.72
N LEU A 692 -1.72 -29.00 13.55
CA LEU A 692 -2.15 -27.67 13.16
C LEU A 692 -3.27 -27.13 14.07
N GLU A 693 -4.31 -27.91 14.29
CA GLU A 693 -5.38 -27.53 15.20
C GLU A 693 -4.84 -27.25 16.61
N LYS A 694 -3.90 -28.05 17.09
CA LYS A 694 -3.24 -27.85 18.37
C LYS A 694 -2.30 -26.64 18.37
N ALA A 695 -1.51 -26.46 17.33
CA ALA A 695 -0.65 -25.29 17.17
C ALA A 695 -1.48 -24.00 17.11
N PHE A 696 -2.59 -24.03 16.43
CA PHE A 696 -3.51 -22.92 16.37
C PHE A 696 -4.33 -22.74 17.66
N SER A 697 -4.60 -23.77 18.45
CA SER A 697 -5.34 -23.64 19.71
C SER A 697 -4.57 -22.88 20.80
N LEU A 698 -3.27 -22.73 20.62
CA LEU A 698 -2.42 -21.82 21.44
C LEU A 698 -2.71 -20.35 21.14
N TYR A 699 -3.31 -20.07 20.01
CA TYR A 699 -3.78 -18.76 19.60
C TYR A 699 -5.27 -18.63 19.93
N ALA A 700 -5.80 -17.45 20.16
CA ALA A 700 -7.22 -17.28 20.50
C ALA A 700 -8.11 -17.98 19.46
N LYS A 701 -9.18 -18.68 19.89
CA LYS A 701 -10.08 -19.43 18.99
C LYS A 701 -10.64 -18.59 17.83
N GLN A 702 -10.65 -17.28 17.97
CA GLN A 702 -11.06 -16.34 16.92
C GLN A 702 -10.03 -16.21 15.77
N ASP A 703 -8.73 -16.30 16.07
CA ASP A 703 -7.65 -16.08 15.09
C ASP A 703 -7.38 -17.31 14.20
N ILE A 704 -7.80 -18.48 14.64
CA ILE A 704 -7.58 -19.77 13.94
C ILE A 704 -8.53 -19.94 12.76
N LYS A 705 -9.77 -19.47 12.91
CA LYS A 705 -10.81 -19.63 11.90
C LYS A 705 -10.47 -18.99 10.55
N TYR A 706 -9.54 -18.03 10.56
CA TYR A 706 -9.14 -17.29 9.36
C TYR A 706 -7.95 -17.88 8.62
N ALA A 707 -7.11 -18.65 9.27
CA ALA A 707 -5.92 -19.24 8.65
C ALA A 707 -6.25 -20.45 7.76
N VAL A 708 -7.19 -21.24 8.21
CA VAL A 708 -7.87 -22.23 7.38
C VAL A 708 -9.19 -21.60 7.00
N ILE A 709 -9.41 -21.31 5.72
CA ILE A 709 -10.62 -20.63 5.23
C ILE A 709 -11.83 -21.37 5.82
N ASP A 710 -12.46 -20.80 6.85
CA ASP A 710 -13.77 -21.19 7.28
C ASP A 710 -14.76 -20.69 6.22
N LEU A 711 -15.01 -21.57 5.25
CA LEU A 711 -15.99 -21.31 4.19
C LEU A 711 -17.35 -20.91 4.76
N GLU A 712 -17.72 -21.45 5.94
CA GLU A 712 -18.98 -21.11 6.60
C GLU A 712 -18.97 -19.65 7.13
N GLU A 713 -17.82 -19.15 7.59
CA GLU A 713 -17.72 -17.76 8.02
C GLU A 713 -17.76 -16.79 6.84
N LYS A 714 -17.09 -17.12 5.73
CA LYS A 714 -17.19 -16.31 4.50
C LYS A 714 -18.60 -16.32 3.92
N VAL A 715 -19.32 -17.43 4.01
CA VAL A 715 -20.74 -17.48 3.67
C VAL A 715 -21.56 -16.58 4.61
N ARG A 716 -21.28 -16.60 5.92
CA ARG A 716 -21.97 -15.70 6.88
C ARG A 716 -21.65 -14.23 6.61
N GLU A 717 -20.39 -13.90 6.30
CA GLU A 717 -19.98 -12.56 5.91
C GLU A 717 -20.73 -12.08 4.68
N PHE A 718 -20.79 -12.92 3.64
CA PHE A 718 -21.58 -12.65 2.43
C PHE A 718 -23.06 -12.41 2.76
N ARG A 719 -23.68 -13.29 3.56
CA ARG A 719 -25.09 -13.17 3.97
C ARG A 719 -25.39 -11.89 4.73
N ASN A 720 -24.51 -11.50 5.64
CA ASN A 720 -24.65 -10.27 6.41
C ASN A 720 -24.54 -9.03 5.52
N LEU A 721 -23.55 -9.03 4.63
CA LEU A 721 -23.34 -7.93 3.69
C LEU A 721 -24.48 -7.83 2.66
N LEU A 722 -24.95 -8.97 2.15
CA LEU A 722 -26.11 -9.04 1.26
C LEU A 722 -27.36 -8.45 1.92
N ARG A 723 -27.66 -8.88 3.16
CA ARG A 723 -28.80 -8.34 3.92
C ARG A 723 -28.69 -6.85 4.19
N SER A 724 -27.48 -6.39 4.54
CA SER A 724 -27.21 -4.96 4.77
C SER A 724 -27.47 -4.14 3.51
N LEU A 725 -26.97 -4.58 2.34
CA LEU A 725 -27.16 -3.86 1.07
C LEU A 725 -28.61 -3.90 0.58
N VAL A 726 -29.29 -5.02 0.75
CA VAL A 726 -30.74 -5.11 0.45
C VAL A 726 -31.52 -4.17 1.36
N GLY A 727 -31.20 -4.13 2.66
CA GLY A 727 -31.83 -3.20 3.61
C GLY A 727 -31.55 -1.74 3.27
N LEU A 728 -30.34 -1.41 2.88
CA LEU A 728 -29.91 -0.07 2.47
C LEU A 728 -30.74 0.48 1.30
N LEU A 729 -31.08 -0.40 0.35
CA LEU A 729 -31.90 -0.04 -0.81
C LEU A 729 -33.41 -0.17 -0.55
N GLY A 730 -33.85 -0.50 0.68
CA GLY A 730 -35.25 -0.70 1.00
C GLY A 730 -35.89 -1.94 0.37
N GLY A 731 -35.07 -3.00 0.22
CA GLY A 731 -35.48 -4.31 -0.30
C GLY A 731 -35.08 -4.56 -1.75
N THR A 732 -35.22 -5.82 -2.17
CA THR A 732 -35.09 -6.25 -3.57
C THR A 732 -36.34 -5.95 -4.36
N GLY A 733 -36.25 -5.93 -5.69
CA GLY A 733 -37.37 -5.75 -6.62
C GLY A 733 -37.23 -6.71 -7.80
N LYS A 734 -38.16 -6.60 -8.74
CA LYS A 734 -37.95 -7.27 -10.04
C LYS A 734 -36.79 -6.60 -10.78
N VAL A 735 -36.06 -7.38 -11.56
CA VAL A 735 -35.04 -6.83 -12.45
C VAL A 735 -35.71 -6.27 -13.70
N ASP A 736 -36.42 -5.17 -13.51
CA ASP A 736 -37.05 -4.38 -14.57
C ASP A 736 -36.59 -2.90 -14.45
N ARG A 737 -36.71 -2.18 -15.55
CA ARG A 737 -36.25 -0.80 -15.63
C ARG A 737 -36.88 0.12 -14.56
N PRO A 738 -38.18 0.06 -14.24
CA PRO A 738 -38.78 0.89 -13.19
C PRO A 738 -38.20 0.63 -11.81
N SER A 739 -38.03 -0.64 -11.44
CA SER A 739 -37.45 -1.03 -10.14
C SER A 739 -35.98 -0.60 -10.03
N LEU A 740 -35.15 -0.86 -11.05
CA LEU A 740 -33.75 -0.45 -11.06
C LEU A 740 -33.63 1.08 -11.02
N MET A 741 -34.44 1.80 -11.81
CA MET A 741 -34.45 3.27 -11.81
C MET A 741 -34.79 3.85 -10.44
N SER A 742 -35.75 3.26 -9.74
CA SER A 742 -36.13 3.68 -8.39
C SER A 742 -34.93 3.59 -7.42
N LYS A 743 -34.13 2.50 -7.49
CA LYS A 743 -32.94 2.33 -6.64
C LYS A 743 -31.80 3.26 -7.05
N VAL A 744 -31.60 3.46 -8.35
CA VAL A 744 -30.62 4.42 -8.85
C VAL A 744 -30.94 5.84 -8.42
N ARG A 745 -32.19 6.25 -8.45
CA ARG A 745 -32.62 7.57 -7.94
C ARG A 745 -32.33 7.73 -6.46
N LEU A 746 -32.54 6.69 -5.66
CA LEU A 746 -32.23 6.69 -4.24
C LEU A 746 -30.75 6.94 -4.01
N LEU A 747 -29.90 6.19 -4.71
CA LEU A 747 -28.44 6.35 -4.64
C LEU A 747 -27.99 7.74 -5.13
N PHE A 748 -28.60 8.23 -6.22
CA PHE A 748 -28.24 9.50 -6.81
C PHE A 748 -28.47 10.71 -5.91
N HIS A 749 -29.46 10.67 -5.05
CA HIS A 749 -29.83 11.79 -4.17
C HIS A 749 -29.21 11.72 -2.76
N ASP A 750 -28.47 10.67 -2.45
CA ASP A 750 -27.84 10.47 -1.14
C ASP A 750 -26.40 9.98 -1.31
N LEU A 751 -25.44 10.88 -1.09
CA LEU A 751 -24.01 10.62 -1.27
C LEU A 751 -23.46 9.58 -0.31
N ASP A 752 -23.93 9.58 0.95
CA ASP A 752 -23.46 8.62 1.95
C ASP A 752 -23.98 7.21 1.61
N LEU A 753 -25.22 7.14 1.15
CA LEU A 753 -25.86 5.91 0.71
C LEU A 753 -25.19 5.37 -0.56
N GLU A 754 -24.89 6.24 -1.52
CA GLU A 754 -24.17 5.92 -2.75
C GLU A 754 -22.82 5.31 -2.45
N ASN A 755 -21.98 6.00 -1.69
CA ASN A 755 -20.63 5.55 -1.35
C ASN A 755 -20.66 4.23 -0.58
N THR A 756 -21.57 4.12 0.39
CA THR A 756 -21.78 2.88 1.16
C THR A 756 -22.19 1.72 0.27
N PHE A 757 -23.11 1.95 -0.68
CA PHE A 757 -23.54 0.93 -1.62
C PHE A 757 -22.42 0.47 -2.53
N LEU A 758 -21.71 1.39 -3.18
CA LEU A 758 -20.64 1.07 -4.12
C LEU A 758 -19.48 0.31 -3.46
N THR A 759 -19.05 0.76 -2.28
CA THR A 759 -17.99 0.14 -1.52
C THR A 759 -18.33 -1.28 -1.07
N ASN A 760 -19.50 -1.43 -0.45
CA ASN A 760 -19.94 -2.71 0.09
C ASN A 760 -20.33 -3.70 -1.00
N PHE A 761 -20.87 -3.23 -2.14
CA PHE A 761 -21.16 -4.11 -3.27
C PHE A 761 -19.87 -4.70 -3.88
N LYS A 762 -18.80 -3.93 -3.98
CA LYS A 762 -17.49 -4.46 -4.44
C LYS A 762 -16.98 -5.56 -3.52
N ARG A 763 -17.12 -5.40 -2.19
CA ARG A 763 -16.77 -6.44 -1.20
C ARG A 763 -17.66 -7.67 -1.35
N LEU A 764 -18.96 -7.48 -1.48
CA LEU A 764 -19.92 -8.56 -1.72
C LEU A 764 -19.60 -9.34 -3.00
N ARG A 765 -19.29 -8.64 -4.09
CA ARG A 765 -18.87 -9.22 -5.36
C ARG A 765 -17.62 -10.09 -5.21
N GLY A 766 -16.61 -9.61 -4.48
CA GLY A 766 -15.40 -10.38 -4.20
C GLY A 766 -15.70 -11.69 -3.47
N LEU A 767 -16.60 -11.65 -2.49
CA LEU A 767 -17.05 -12.86 -1.77
C LEU A 767 -17.83 -13.82 -2.67
N TYR A 768 -18.71 -13.32 -3.54
CA TYR A 768 -19.46 -14.13 -4.49
C TYR A 768 -18.55 -14.86 -5.49
N GLU A 769 -17.53 -14.15 -6.02
CA GLU A 769 -16.54 -14.74 -6.92
C GLU A 769 -15.69 -15.79 -6.22
N PHE A 770 -15.31 -15.56 -4.98
CA PHE A 770 -14.50 -16.48 -4.19
C PHE A 770 -15.26 -17.76 -3.84
N LEU A 771 -16.47 -17.63 -3.28
CA LEU A 771 -17.26 -18.76 -2.78
C LEU A 771 -17.91 -19.56 -3.91
N GLY A 772 -18.49 -18.88 -4.89
CA GLY A 772 -19.27 -19.44 -5.98
C GLY A 772 -20.71 -19.81 -5.57
N PRO A 773 -21.63 -19.91 -6.56
CA PRO A 773 -23.07 -19.96 -6.36
C PRO A 773 -23.56 -21.18 -5.59
N ARG A 774 -22.79 -22.24 -5.51
CA ARG A 774 -23.16 -23.51 -4.82
C ARG A 774 -23.34 -23.37 -3.30
N TYR A 775 -22.85 -22.29 -2.71
CA TYR A 775 -22.95 -22.04 -1.26
C TYR A 775 -24.13 -21.17 -0.86
N PHE A 776 -24.91 -20.69 -1.85
CA PHE A 776 -26.02 -19.77 -1.63
C PHE A 776 -27.36 -20.40 -1.97
N GLU A 777 -28.36 -20.02 -1.21
CA GLU A 777 -29.74 -20.36 -1.49
C GLU A 777 -30.23 -19.60 -2.72
N LYS A 778 -31.34 -20.06 -3.31
CA LYS A 778 -31.90 -19.44 -4.52
C LYS A 778 -32.23 -17.96 -4.30
N GLU A 779 -32.86 -17.67 -3.17
CA GLU A 779 -33.23 -16.31 -2.76
C GLU A 779 -32.02 -15.40 -2.56
N GLU A 780 -30.91 -15.92 -2.02
CA GLU A 780 -29.66 -15.19 -1.84
C GLU A 780 -29.00 -14.88 -3.18
N THR A 781 -29.05 -15.83 -4.10
CA THR A 781 -28.52 -15.65 -5.46
C THR A 781 -29.35 -14.60 -6.22
N GLU A 782 -30.69 -14.68 -6.15
CA GLU A 782 -31.58 -13.72 -6.79
C GLU A 782 -31.41 -12.30 -6.21
N ALA A 783 -31.22 -12.19 -4.90
CA ALA A 783 -30.91 -10.91 -4.26
C ALA A 783 -29.57 -10.34 -4.71
N TYR A 784 -28.54 -11.17 -4.82
CA TYR A 784 -27.23 -10.76 -5.35
C TYR A 784 -27.34 -10.31 -6.82
N GLU A 785 -28.05 -11.09 -7.67
CA GLU A 785 -28.32 -10.76 -9.07
C GLU A 785 -29.03 -9.40 -9.20
N PHE A 786 -29.99 -9.11 -8.32
CA PHE A 786 -30.65 -7.81 -8.27
C PHE A 786 -29.70 -6.67 -7.91
N LEU A 787 -28.87 -6.83 -6.87
CA LEU A 787 -27.87 -5.82 -6.50
C LEU A 787 -26.83 -5.60 -7.60
N ALA A 788 -26.43 -6.67 -8.29
CA ALA A 788 -25.52 -6.59 -9.43
C ALA A 788 -26.14 -5.81 -10.60
N ALA A 789 -27.45 -6.03 -10.84
CA ALA A 789 -28.19 -5.28 -11.84
C ALA A 789 -28.34 -3.80 -11.45
N VAL A 790 -28.63 -3.48 -10.17
CA VAL A 790 -28.66 -2.09 -9.69
C VAL A 790 -27.31 -1.41 -9.87
N TYR A 791 -26.22 -2.09 -9.49
CA TYR A 791 -24.85 -1.58 -9.65
C TYR A 791 -24.55 -1.31 -11.12
N GLU A 792 -24.83 -2.25 -12.01
CA GLU A 792 -24.60 -2.11 -13.44
C GLU A 792 -25.46 -1.00 -14.05
N PHE A 793 -26.71 -0.92 -13.64
CA PHE A 793 -27.61 0.11 -14.11
C PHE A 793 -27.21 1.50 -13.61
N TYR A 794 -26.83 1.62 -12.33
CA TYR A 794 -26.27 2.85 -11.77
C TYR A 794 -25.01 3.29 -12.53
N ARG A 795 -24.12 2.35 -12.80
CA ARG A 795 -22.90 2.56 -13.57
C ARG A 795 -23.18 3.16 -14.96
N ARG A 796 -24.17 2.63 -15.67
CA ARG A 796 -24.59 3.15 -16.98
C ARG A 796 -25.15 4.56 -16.88
N TYR A 797 -25.85 4.88 -15.80
CA TYR A 797 -26.37 6.22 -15.54
C TYR A 797 -25.30 7.23 -15.18
N THR A 798 -24.19 6.81 -14.59
CA THR A 798 -23.05 7.67 -14.23
C THR A 798 -22.00 7.79 -15.35
N GLY A 799 -22.26 7.21 -16.53
CA GLY A 799 -21.56 7.58 -17.76
C GLY A 799 -20.45 6.66 -18.23
N VAL A 800 -20.55 5.38 -17.96
CA VAL A 800 -19.58 4.43 -18.45
C VAL A 800 -19.96 3.86 -19.82
N ARG A 801 -18.99 3.84 -20.74
CA ARG A 801 -19.17 3.36 -22.11
C ARG A 801 -19.69 1.92 -22.20
N GLU A 802 -20.65 1.69 -23.08
CA GLU A 802 -21.26 0.38 -23.33
C GLU A 802 -20.36 -0.62 -24.07
N GLU A 803 -19.34 -0.15 -24.74
CA GLU A 803 -18.56 -0.97 -25.67
C GLU A 803 -17.06 -0.79 -25.43
N GLU A 804 -16.54 -1.40 -24.39
CA GLU A 804 -15.13 -1.72 -24.37
C GLU A 804 -14.95 -3.23 -24.31
N PRO A 805 -14.44 -3.86 -25.37
CA PRO A 805 -14.02 -5.26 -25.37
C PRO A 805 -13.09 -5.58 -24.20
N GLU A 806 -12.38 -4.55 -23.71
CA GLU A 806 -11.52 -4.60 -22.53
C GLU A 806 -12.28 -4.81 -21.23
N LEU A 807 -13.47 -4.23 -21.08
CA LEU A 807 -14.29 -4.40 -19.86
C LEU A 807 -14.89 -5.79 -19.77
N GLU A 808 -15.46 -6.33 -20.85
CA GLU A 808 -15.94 -7.72 -20.88
C GLU A 808 -14.80 -8.68 -20.61
N SER A 809 -13.63 -8.42 -21.18
CA SER A 809 -12.41 -9.18 -20.92
C SER A 809 -11.99 -9.08 -19.45
N TYR A 810 -12.03 -7.87 -18.85
CA TYR A 810 -11.72 -7.66 -17.44
C TYR A 810 -12.72 -8.36 -16.52
N MET A 811 -14.02 -8.19 -16.76
CA MET A 811 -15.08 -8.84 -15.98
C MET A 811 -15.03 -10.37 -16.14
N ALA A 812 -14.78 -10.86 -17.34
CA ALA A 812 -14.63 -12.30 -17.59
C ALA A 812 -13.39 -12.89 -16.89
N ARG A 813 -12.33 -12.12 -16.79
CA ARG A 813 -11.08 -12.55 -16.16
C ARG A 813 -11.13 -12.53 -14.65
N TYR A 814 -11.71 -11.48 -14.05
CA TYR A 814 -11.66 -11.25 -12.61
C TYR A 814 -12.99 -11.53 -11.89
N PHE A 815 -14.10 -11.41 -12.60
CA PHE A 815 -15.44 -11.55 -12.04
C PHE A 815 -16.38 -12.38 -12.94
N PRO A 816 -15.97 -13.59 -13.36
CA PRO A 816 -16.71 -14.38 -14.36
C PRO A 816 -18.13 -14.77 -13.90
N ARG A 817 -18.31 -15.03 -12.60
CA ARG A 817 -19.61 -15.40 -12.03
C ARG A 817 -20.56 -14.21 -11.92
N THR A 818 -20.02 -13.06 -11.55
CA THR A 818 -20.79 -11.80 -11.54
C THR A 818 -21.20 -11.40 -12.95
N LEU A 819 -20.31 -11.55 -13.94
CA LEU A 819 -20.64 -11.31 -15.34
C LEU A 819 -21.76 -12.24 -15.82
N GLN A 820 -21.71 -13.54 -15.47
CA GLN A 820 -22.77 -14.50 -15.79
C GLN A 820 -24.10 -14.12 -15.12
N ALA A 821 -24.08 -13.69 -13.84
CA ALA A 821 -25.24 -13.20 -13.13
C ALA A 821 -25.86 -11.97 -13.83
N ILE A 822 -25.03 -10.99 -14.16
CA ILE A 822 -25.45 -9.78 -14.89
C ILE A 822 -26.01 -10.14 -16.27
N GLN A 823 -25.33 -10.98 -17.04
CA GLN A 823 -25.79 -11.38 -18.37
C GLN A 823 -27.08 -12.17 -18.32
N LYS A 824 -27.24 -13.07 -17.36
CA LYS A 824 -28.48 -13.83 -17.16
C LYS A 824 -29.66 -12.91 -16.86
N THR A 825 -29.42 -11.91 -16.02
CA THR A 825 -30.46 -11.01 -15.51
C THR A 825 -30.84 -9.92 -16.53
N LEU A 826 -29.86 -9.34 -17.20
CA LEU A 826 -30.08 -8.24 -18.15
C LEU A 826 -30.45 -8.73 -19.57
N LYS A 827 -30.02 -9.91 -20.02
CA LYS A 827 -30.38 -10.46 -21.34
C LYS A 827 -31.83 -10.85 -21.47
N VAL A 828 -32.54 -11.13 -20.38
CA VAL A 828 -33.91 -11.56 -20.41
C VAL A 828 -34.92 -10.40 -20.65
N GLU A 829 -34.58 -9.16 -20.23
CA GLU A 829 -35.51 -8.03 -20.27
C GLU A 829 -35.01 -6.79 -21.03
N MET A 830 -33.71 -6.66 -21.30
CA MET A 830 -33.18 -5.50 -22.03
C MET A 830 -32.94 -5.79 -23.51
N LYS A 831 -34.01 -6.24 -24.23
CA LYS A 831 -34.01 -6.28 -25.69
C LYS A 831 -34.20 -4.88 -26.32
N GLU A 832 -34.55 -3.87 -25.57
CA GLU A 832 -34.48 -2.50 -26.01
C GLU A 832 -33.05 -1.98 -25.79
N GLU A 833 -32.30 -1.88 -26.84
CA GLU A 833 -31.07 -1.08 -26.91
C GLU A 833 -31.35 0.27 -26.25
N PHE A 834 -30.45 0.73 -25.36
CA PHE A 834 -30.48 2.14 -24.96
C PHE A 834 -30.43 2.92 -26.30
N PRO A 835 -31.42 3.72 -26.59
CA PRO A 835 -31.43 4.44 -27.85
C PRO A 835 -30.14 5.23 -27.93
N GLU A 836 -29.53 5.30 -29.12
CA GLU A 836 -28.45 6.26 -29.40
C GLU A 836 -29.03 7.63 -29.04
N LEU A 837 -28.71 8.08 -27.83
CA LEU A 837 -29.23 9.33 -27.31
C LEU A 837 -28.47 10.45 -28.01
N ARG A 838 -29.11 11.08 -28.97
CA ARG A 838 -28.59 12.27 -29.62
C ARG A 838 -28.75 13.45 -28.68
N LEU A 839 -27.70 14.26 -28.55
CA LEU A 839 -27.71 15.57 -27.85
C LEU A 839 -28.52 16.59 -28.67
N GLU A 840 -29.78 16.30 -28.93
CA GLU A 840 -30.72 17.17 -29.65
C GLU A 840 -31.87 17.53 -28.71
N VAL A 841 -32.08 18.83 -28.51
CA VAL A 841 -33.18 19.38 -27.67
C VAL A 841 -34.52 18.80 -28.07
N GLU A 842 -34.76 18.63 -29.36
CA GLU A 842 -36.00 18.08 -29.91
C GLU A 842 -36.22 16.59 -29.57
N TYR A 843 -35.12 15.83 -29.56
CA TYR A 843 -35.17 14.43 -29.11
C TYR A 843 -35.53 14.31 -27.64
N LEU A 844 -34.92 15.13 -26.77
CA LEU A 844 -35.21 15.14 -25.34
C LEU A 844 -36.63 15.58 -25.03
N ARG A 845 -37.18 16.56 -25.76
CA ARG A 845 -38.59 16.96 -25.67
C ARG A 845 -39.56 15.82 -26.01
N LYS A 846 -39.32 15.12 -27.13
CA LYS A 846 -40.11 13.93 -27.51
C LYS A 846 -39.97 12.79 -26.50
N LEU A 847 -38.79 12.66 -25.87
CA LEU A 847 -38.59 11.68 -24.79
C LEU A 847 -39.41 11.99 -23.55
N ALA A 848 -39.44 13.27 -23.14
CA ALA A 848 -40.24 13.74 -22.01
C ALA A 848 -41.76 13.60 -22.25
N GLU A 849 -42.20 13.83 -23.47
CA GLU A 849 -43.62 13.60 -23.87
C GLU A 849 -44.00 12.10 -23.80
N LYS A 850 -43.07 11.21 -24.16
CA LYS A 850 -43.31 9.77 -24.23
C LYS A 850 -43.16 9.08 -22.87
N LYS A 851 -42.18 9.50 -22.05
CA LYS A 851 -41.76 8.79 -20.81
C LYS A 851 -41.95 9.61 -19.52
N GLY A 852 -42.28 10.88 -19.65
CA GLY A 852 -42.37 11.83 -18.55
C GLY A 852 -41.07 12.59 -18.27
N VAL A 853 -41.20 13.76 -17.65
CA VAL A 853 -40.09 14.71 -17.42
C VAL A 853 -38.97 14.11 -16.55
N SER A 854 -39.35 13.37 -15.51
CA SER A 854 -38.39 12.75 -14.60
C SER A 854 -37.48 11.74 -15.32
N GLU A 855 -38.08 10.84 -16.10
CA GLU A 855 -37.34 9.80 -16.82
C GLU A 855 -36.48 10.42 -17.96
N ALA A 856 -37.03 11.43 -18.64
CA ALA A 856 -36.28 12.17 -19.64
C ALA A 856 -35.10 12.94 -19.06
N LEU A 857 -35.20 13.50 -17.88
CA LEU A 857 -34.10 14.17 -17.18
C LEU A 857 -32.96 13.22 -16.89
N TYR A 858 -33.26 12.05 -16.33
CA TYR A 858 -32.22 11.04 -16.07
C TYR A 858 -31.59 10.52 -17.39
N ASP A 859 -32.40 10.27 -18.40
CA ASP A 859 -31.94 9.82 -19.70
C ASP A 859 -31.10 10.89 -20.44
N ALA A 860 -31.30 12.17 -20.18
CA ALA A 860 -30.54 13.28 -20.77
C ALA A 860 -29.21 13.53 -20.08
N VAL A 861 -29.10 13.21 -18.80
CA VAL A 861 -27.86 13.35 -18.03
C VAL A 861 -26.76 12.45 -18.57
N ILE A 862 -27.09 11.24 -19.08
CA ILE A 862 -26.12 10.30 -19.65
C ILE A 862 -25.42 10.84 -20.91
N PRO A 863 -26.14 11.39 -21.92
CA PRO A 863 -25.50 11.97 -23.10
C PRO A 863 -24.60 13.15 -22.74
N LEU A 864 -25.04 14.00 -21.82
CA LEU A 864 -24.22 15.12 -21.37
C LEU A 864 -22.90 14.66 -20.75
N HIS A 865 -22.96 13.66 -19.89
CA HIS A 865 -21.77 13.05 -19.32
C HIS A 865 -20.88 12.45 -20.41
N ARG A 866 -21.45 11.68 -21.31
CA ARG A 866 -20.73 10.94 -22.37
C ARG A 866 -20.09 11.87 -23.40
N PHE A 867 -20.75 12.96 -23.79
CA PHE A 867 -20.31 13.85 -24.87
C PHE A 867 -19.53 15.07 -24.40
N VAL A 868 -19.84 15.58 -23.22
CA VAL A 868 -19.30 16.87 -22.75
C VAL A 868 -18.35 16.69 -21.59
N LEU A 869 -18.82 16.00 -20.53
CA LEU A 869 -18.07 15.99 -19.27
C LEU A 869 -16.85 15.06 -19.31
N VAL A 870 -16.99 13.84 -19.79
CA VAL A 870 -15.87 12.86 -19.79
C VAL A 870 -14.81 13.17 -20.83
N PRO A 871 -15.13 13.36 -22.12
CA PRO A 871 -14.13 13.58 -23.14
C PRO A 871 -13.48 14.96 -23.09
N ARG A 872 -14.18 15.95 -22.51
CA ARG A 872 -13.83 17.37 -22.58
C ARG A 872 -13.64 18.03 -21.21
N ALA A 873 -13.58 17.24 -20.13
CA ALA A 873 -13.44 17.74 -18.75
C ALA A 873 -12.22 18.65 -18.53
N LYS A 874 -11.18 18.46 -19.33
CA LYS A 874 -9.94 19.24 -19.29
C LYS A 874 -9.81 20.24 -20.43
N ASP A 875 -10.88 20.43 -21.19
CA ASP A 875 -10.87 21.30 -22.36
C ASP A 875 -11.34 22.73 -21.98
N PRO A 876 -10.48 23.75 -22.07
CA PRO A 876 -10.81 25.12 -21.72
C PRO A 876 -11.97 25.70 -22.53
N ILE A 877 -12.26 25.16 -23.70
CA ILE A 877 -13.38 25.59 -24.55
C ILE A 877 -14.70 25.25 -23.88
N TYR A 878 -14.79 24.06 -23.30
CA TYR A 878 -16.01 23.53 -22.68
C TYR A 878 -16.08 23.78 -21.18
N GLU A 879 -15.03 24.26 -20.53
CA GLU A 879 -14.96 24.49 -19.08
C GLU A 879 -16.14 25.34 -18.53
N PRO A 880 -16.56 26.46 -19.17
CA PRO A 880 -17.71 27.23 -18.68
C PRO A 880 -19.02 26.47 -18.73
N LEU A 881 -19.23 25.65 -19.76
CA LEU A 881 -20.41 24.82 -19.93
C LEU A 881 -20.42 23.69 -18.92
N ILE A 882 -19.28 23.05 -18.71
CA ILE A 882 -19.09 22.00 -17.72
C ILE A 882 -19.45 22.51 -16.32
N LYS A 883 -18.94 23.67 -15.92
CA LYS A 883 -19.27 24.28 -14.62
C LYS A 883 -20.77 24.56 -14.45
N LYS A 884 -21.46 25.01 -15.53
CA LYS A 884 -22.91 25.20 -15.49
C LYS A 884 -23.66 23.88 -15.29
N ILE A 885 -23.27 22.83 -16.01
CA ILE A 885 -23.86 21.49 -15.92
C ILE A 885 -23.63 20.91 -14.53
N GLU A 886 -22.40 21.00 -14.03
CA GLU A 886 -22.02 20.54 -12.69
C GLU A 886 -22.88 21.23 -11.61
N ARG A 887 -23.04 22.54 -11.72
CA ARG A 887 -23.88 23.31 -10.81
C ARG A 887 -25.34 22.87 -10.87
N LEU A 888 -25.89 22.71 -12.07
CA LEU A 888 -27.26 22.24 -12.26
C LEU A 888 -27.47 20.85 -11.62
N VAL A 889 -26.59 19.91 -11.92
CA VAL A 889 -26.65 18.56 -11.37
C VAL A 889 -26.54 18.59 -9.84
N SER A 890 -25.65 19.43 -9.31
CA SER A 890 -25.46 19.66 -7.89
C SER A 890 -26.72 20.19 -7.21
N GLU A 891 -27.33 21.23 -7.77
CA GLU A 891 -28.55 21.83 -7.25
C GLU A 891 -29.72 20.85 -7.29
N TRP A 892 -29.84 20.08 -8.36
CA TRP A 892 -30.86 19.05 -8.51
C TRP A 892 -30.63 17.87 -7.53
N ARG A 893 -29.43 17.37 -7.44
CA ARG A 893 -29.06 16.27 -6.55
C ARG A 893 -29.33 16.60 -5.09
N SER A 894 -29.02 17.83 -4.68
CA SER A 894 -29.30 18.34 -3.33
C SER A 894 -30.75 18.73 -3.11
N ARG A 895 -31.65 18.45 -4.07
CA ARG A 895 -33.08 18.83 -4.04
C ARG A 895 -33.33 20.33 -3.83
N LYS A 896 -32.38 21.18 -4.24
CA LYS A 896 -32.55 22.64 -4.22
C LYS A 896 -33.47 23.15 -5.33
N ILE A 897 -33.57 22.38 -6.40
CA ILE A 897 -34.47 22.65 -7.54
C ILE A 897 -35.36 21.43 -7.83
N GLU A 898 -36.55 21.68 -8.35
CA GLU A 898 -37.48 20.62 -8.74
C GLU A 898 -37.05 19.98 -10.08
N GLU A 899 -37.48 18.74 -10.32
CA GLU A 899 -37.14 17.98 -11.55
C GLU A 899 -37.57 18.72 -12.82
N LYS A 900 -38.70 19.41 -12.82
CA LYS A 900 -39.15 20.22 -13.96
C LYS A 900 -38.23 21.38 -14.27
N GLU A 901 -37.77 22.07 -13.25
CA GLU A 901 -36.84 23.18 -13.38
C GLU A 901 -35.46 22.67 -13.84
N ALA A 902 -35.00 21.60 -13.23
CA ALA A 902 -33.73 20.95 -13.62
C ALA A 902 -33.78 20.52 -15.10
N TYR A 903 -34.89 19.96 -15.55
CA TYR A 903 -35.07 19.55 -16.93
C TYR A 903 -35.08 20.72 -17.92
N GLN A 904 -35.75 21.83 -17.58
CA GLN A 904 -35.77 23.04 -18.42
C GLN A 904 -34.33 23.63 -18.59
N ARG A 905 -33.63 23.78 -17.48
CA ARG A 905 -32.24 24.28 -17.49
C ARG A 905 -31.31 23.30 -18.22
N LEU A 906 -31.56 22.00 -18.12
CA LEU A 906 -30.81 20.99 -18.85
C LEU A 906 -31.00 21.09 -20.36
N LEU A 907 -32.23 21.32 -20.84
CA LEU A 907 -32.53 21.54 -22.26
C LEU A 907 -31.76 22.77 -22.82
N GLU A 908 -31.63 23.83 -22.02
CA GLU A 908 -30.85 25.01 -22.39
C GLU A 908 -29.35 24.66 -22.53
N LEU A 909 -28.81 23.93 -21.56
CA LEU A 909 -27.40 23.53 -21.56
C LEU A 909 -27.06 22.53 -22.69
N VAL A 910 -28.00 21.64 -23.02
CA VAL A 910 -27.85 20.72 -24.19
C VAL A 910 -27.88 21.53 -25.49
N GLY A 911 -28.73 22.55 -25.56
CA GLY A 911 -28.72 23.49 -26.69
C GLY A 911 -27.41 24.24 -26.82
N GLU A 912 -26.89 24.79 -25.72
CA GLU A 912 -25.55 25.43 -25.70
C GLU A 912 -24.43 24.46 -26.13
N ALA A 913 -24.45 23.21 -25.65
CA ALA A 913 -23.46 22.18 -26.03
C ALA A 913 -23.50 21.86 -27.52
N SER A 914 -24.69 21.66 -28.07
CA SER A 914 -24.91 21.36 -29.49
C SER A 914 -24.48 22.52 -30.41
N GLU A 915 -24.78 23.75 -29.98
CA GLU A 915 -24.34 24.93 -30.71
C GLU A 915 -22.84 25.13 -30.70
N LEU A 916 -22.21 24.89 -29.53
CA LEU A 916 -20.77 25.01 -29.39
C LEU A 916 -20.04 23.98 -30.25
N GLU A 917 -20.52 22.75 -30.29
CA GLU A 917 -19.97 21.68 -31.16
C GLU A 917 -20.15 21.95 -32.63
N LYS A 918 -21.30 22.47 -33.03
CA LYS A 918 -21.55 22.89 -34.41
C LYS A 918 -20.62 24.03 -34.83
N ARG A 919 -20.39 24.96 -33.91
CA ARG A 919 -19.49 26.09 -34.13
C ARG A 919 -18.02 25.66 -34.24
N GLU A 920 -17.61 24.71 -33.42
CA GLU A 920 -16.26 24.13 -33.50
C GLU A 920 -16.05 23.53 -34.91
N ARG A 921 -16.98 22.72 -35.41
CA ARG A 921 -16.91 22.14 -36.76
C ARG A 921 -16.91 23.19 -37.88
N GLU A 922 -17.71 24.27 -37.75
CA GLU A 922 -17.71 25.39 -38.71
C GLU A 922 -16.34 26.06 -38.77
N VAL A 923 -15.72 26.32 -37.61
CA VAL A 923 -14.41 26.99 -37.51
C VAL A 923 -13.28 26.07 -38.01
N GLU A 924 -13.33 24.78 -37.71
CA GLU A 924 -12.39 23.78 -38.22
C GLU A 924 -12.51 23.69 -39.76
N GLY A 925 -13.74 23.73 -40.33
CA GLY A 925 -14.00 23.74 -41.77
C GLY A 925 -13.40 24.96 -42.46
N LEU A 926 -13.14 26.05 -41.74
CA LEU A 926 -12.45 27.27 -42.26
C LEU A 926 -10.92 27.18 -42.16
N GLY A 927 -10.37 26.04 -41.71
CA GLY A 927 -8.93 25.83 -41.57
C GLY A 927 -8.32 26.53 -40.33
N LEU A 928 -9.13 26.91 -39.36
CA LEU A 928 -8.70 27.48 -38.10
C LEU A 928 -8.54 26.37 -37.05
N GLY A 929 -7.43 26.35 -36.34
CA GLY A 929 -7.16 25.36 -35.29
C GLY A 929 -7.98 25.63 -34.02
N ARG A 930 -7.91 24.68 -33.06
CA ARG A 930 -8.64 24.74 -31.79
C ARG A 930 -8.30 25.95 -30.95
N GLU A 931 -7.05 26.41 -31.00
CA GLU A 931 -6.59 27.62 -30.31
C GLU A 931 -7.27 28.89 -30.83
N ALA A 932 -7.45 29.00 -32.16
CA ALA A 932 -8.20 30.08 -32.75
C ALA A 932 -9.69 30.04 -32.37
N PHE A 933 -10.27 28.83 -32.34
CA PHE A 933 -11.64 28.62 -31.89
C PHE A 933 -11.81 29.01 -30.42
N PHE A 934 -10.85 28.69 -29.57
CA PHE A 934 -10.87 29.11 -28.17
C PHE A 934 -10.88 30.62 -28.02
N ILE A 935 -9.97 31.32 -28.71
CA ILE A 935 -9.95 32.80 -28.71
C ILE A 935 -11.29 33.35 -29.19
N LEU A 936 -11.82 32.83 -30.31
CA LEU A 936 -13.13 33.25 -30.83
C LEU A 936 -14.23 33.01 -29.83
N SER A 937 -14.27 31.85 -29.16
CA SER A 937 -15.29 31.51 -28.19
C SER A 937 -15.30 32.43 -26.96
N VAL A 938 -14.13 32.85 -26.50
CA VAL A 938 -14.00 33.83 -25.40
C VAL A 938 -14.51 35.21 -25.86
N LEU A 939 -14.15 35.61 -27.07
CA LEU A 939 -14.56 36.92 -27.61
C LEU A 939 -16.05 36.95 -27.93
N GLU A 940 -16.63 35.87 -28.48
CA GLU A 940 -18.09 35.78 -28.76
C GLU A 940 -18.91 35.87 -27.45
N ARG A 941 -18.42 35.32 -26.35
CA ARG A 941 -19.09 35.45 -25.04
C ARG A 941 -19.08 36.86 -24.47
N ARG A 942 -18.06 37.64 -24.76
CA ARG A 942 -17.85 39.00 -24.22
C ARG A 942 -18.40 40.10 -25.16
N LEU A 943 -18.27 39.93 -26.45
CA LEU A 943 -18.58 40.94 -27.46
C LEU A 943 -19.84 40.64 -28.29
N GLY A 944 -20.41 39.46 -28.10
CA GLY A 944 -21.52 38.97 -28.91
C GLY A 944 -21.06 38.28 -30.19
N ARG A 945 -21.90 37.35 -30.66
CA ARG A 945 -21.63 36.57 -31.86
C ARG A 945 -21.93 37.39 -33.11
N SER A 946 -20.97 37.50 -34.05
CA SER A 946 -21.18 38.10 -35.37
C SER A 946 -20.28 37.45 -36.43
N GLU A 947 -20.70 37.48 -37.70
CA GLU A 947 -19.87 37.02 -38.81
C GLU A 947 -18.67 37.93 -39.03
N GLU A 948 -18.78 39.21 -38.67
CA GLU A 948 -17.70 40.18 -38.72
C GLU A 948 -16.58 39.78 -37.74
N LEU A 949 -16.94 39.42 -36.51
CA LEU A 949 -15.98 38.93 -35.49
C LEU A 949 -15.23 37.68 -35.97
N LEU A 950 -15.95 36.72 -36.57
CA LEU A 950 -15.34 35.51 -37.12
C LEU A 950 -14.31 35.82 -38.20
N GLN A 951 -14.65 36.75 -39.11
CA GLN A 951 -13.77 37.15 -40.19
C GLN A 951 -12.55 37.89 -39.64
N GLU A 952 -12.73 38.79 -38.67
CA GLU A 952 -11.64 39.51 -38.05
C GLU A 952 -10.64 38.60 -37.32
N ILE A 953 -11.16 37.54 -36.62
CA ILE A 953 -10.30 36.55 -35.97
C ILE A 953 -9.60 35.66 -36.98
N LYS A 954 -10.23 35.35 -38.11
CA LYS A 954 -9.62 34.62 -39.24
C LYS A 954 -8.46 35.42 -39.83
N ASP A 955 -8.65 36.71 -39.99
CA ASP A 955 -7.61 37.60 -40.53
C ASP A 955 -6.44 37.75 -39.53
N LEU A 956 -6.75 37.91 -38.23
CA LEU A 956 -5.76 37.93 -37.15
C LEU A 956 -4.93 36.64 -37.12
N TRP A 957 -5.62 35.49 -37.19
CA TRP A 957 -4.98 34.16 -37.14
C TRP A 957 -4.14 33.89 -38.38
N SER A 958 -4.66 34.25 -39.55
CA SER A 958 -3.92 34.12 -40.82
C SER A 958 -2.66 35.01 -40.84
N GLY A 959 -2.74 36.23 -40.29
CA GLY A 959 -1.59 37.11 -40.10
C GLY A 959 -0.53 36.51 -39.17
N LEU A 960 -0.95 35.90 -38.05
CA LEU A 960 -0.06 35.20 -37.12
C LEU A 960 0.58 33.95 -37.78
N ALA A 961 -0.17 33.18 -38.51
CA ALA A 961 0.33 32.00 -39.23
C ALA A 961 1.40 32.34 -40.27
N GLN A 962 1.21 33.43 -41.02
CA GLN A 962 2.20 33.91 -41.99
C GLN A 962 3.54 34.31 -41.38
N THR A 963 3.58 34.62 -40.08
CA THR A 963 4.84 34.90 -39.39
C THR A 963 5.65 33.64 -39.02
N GLY A 964 5.13 32.45 -39.32
CA GLY A 964 5.77 31.17 -38.98
C GLY A 964 5.83 30.87 -37.50
N LYS A 965 5.04 31.57 -36.66
CA LYS A 965 5.06 31.45 -35.19
C LYS A 965 4.07 30.43 -34.63
N LEU A 966 3.03 30.11 -35.44
CA LEU A 966 2.04 29.10 -35.08
C LEU A 966 2.49 27.71 -35.55
N PHE A 967 3.39 27.08 -34.79
CA PHE A 967 3.85 25.71 -35.02
C PHE A 967 3.25 24.80 -33.93
N GLU A 968 3.28 23.49 -34.09
CA GLU A 968 2.74 22.56 -33.09
C GLU A 968 3.35 22.80 -31.71
N GLY A 969 2.48 23.06 -30.68
CA GLY A 969 2.87 23.39 -29.33
C GLY A 969 3.38 24.81 -29.08
N TRP A 970 3.10 25.76 -30.01
CA TRP A 970 3.47 27.19 -29.88
C TRP A 970 2.89 27.83 -28.60
N ASN A 971 1.66 27.44 -28.22
CA ASN A 971 0.92 27.89 -27.03
C ASN A 971 1.65 27.59 -25.73
N ARG A 972 2.56 26.61 -25.74
CA ARG A 972 3.41 26.23 -24.61
C ARG A 972 4.72 27.01 -24.52
N LYS A 973 5.05 27.82 -25.55
CA LYS A 973 6.24 28.69 -25.53
C LYS A 973 5.91 30.10 -25.04
N PRO A 974 6.40 30.51 -23.83
CA PRO A 974 6.02 31.79 -23.23
C PRO A 974 6.32 33.03 -24.10
N SER A 975 7.39 32.97 -24.91
CA SER A 975 7.75 34.05 -25.83
C SER A 975 6.73 34.22 -26.95
N VAL A 976 6.31 33.12 -27.57
CA VAL A 976 5.33 33.11 -28.68
C VAL A 976 3.94 33.45 -28.17
N LEU A 977 3.54 32.89 -27.02
CA LEU A 977 2.26 33.21 -26.40
C LEU A 977 2.14 34.70 -26.08
N ARG A 978 3.19 35.32 -25.54
CA ARG A 978 3.23 36.79 -25.30
C ARG A 978 3.03 37.61 -26.57
N GLU A 979 3.56 37.16 -27.67
CA GLU A 979 3.37 37.84 -28.96
C GLU A 979 1.93 37.68 -29.49
N VAL A 980 1.36 36.48 -29.42
CA VAL A 980 -0.04 36.26 -29.76
C VAL A 980 -0.95 37.12 -28.87
N MET A 981 -0.71 37.14 -27.59
CA MET A 981 -1.48 37.98 -26.63
C MET A 981 -1.30 39.48 -26.91
N ARG A 982 -0.14 39.92 -27.44
CA ARG A 982 0.08 41.31 -27.85
C ARG A 982 -0.82 41.68 -29.02
N GLU A 983 -0.99 40.78 -29.99
CA GLU A 983 -1.90 41.03 -31.13
C GLU A 983 -3.37 40.98 -30.71
N VAL A 984 -3.74 40.08 -29.79
CA VAL A 984 -5.08 40.07 -29.20
C VAL A 984 -5.36 41.37 -28.43
N ARG A 985 -4.42 41.88 -27.60
CA ARG A 985 -4.55 43.16 -26.93
C ARG A 985 -4.70 44.33 -27.92
N ARG A 986 -3.93 44.31 -29.04
CA ARG A 986 -4.05 45.32 -30.08
C ARG A 986 -5.42 45.30 -30.75
N TYR A 987 -5.95 44.09 -30.98
CA TYR A 987 -7.31 43.88 -31.52
C TYR A 987 -8.37 44.45 -30.56
N LEU A 988 -8.34 44.09 -29.31
CA LEU A 988 -9.29 44.56 -28.29
C LEU A 988 -9.23 46.10 -28.09
N ARG A 989 -8.03 46.69 -28.21
CA ARG A 989 -7.87 48.15 -28.20
C ARG A 989 -8.58 48.79 -29.40
N LYS A 990 -8.52 48.21 -30.60
CA LYS A 990 -9.22 48.71 -31.79
C LYS A 990 -10.73 48.67 -31.60
N LYS A 991 -11.24 47.72 -30.85
CA LYS A 991 -12.69 47.57 -30.49
C LYS A 991 -13.15 48.57 -29.40
N GLY A 992 -12.25 49.41 -28.85
CA GLY A 992 -12.58 50.47 -27.92
C GLY A 992 -12.85 50.01 -26.48
N LEU A 993 -12.49 48.80 -26.12
CA LEU A 993 -12.75 48.25 -24.78
C LEU A 993 -11.89 48.95 -23.68
N PRO A 994 -12.40 49.17 -22.46
CA PRO A 994 -11.66 49.69 -21.32
C PRO A 994 -10.43 48.83 -20.97
N MET A 995 -9.44 49.44 -20.34
CA MET A 995 -8.17 48.75 -20.06
C MET A 995 -8.39 47.53 -19.13
N GLU A 996 -9.22 47.65 -18.11
CA GLU A 996 -9.52 46.58 -17.15
C GLU A 996 -10.16 45.39 -17.85
N GLU A 997 -11.16 45.61 -18.67
CA GLU A 997 -11.88 44.57 -19.41
C GLU A 997 -10.98 43.88 -20.45
N ARG A 998 -10.06 44.62 -21.09
CA ARG A 998 -9.06 44.06 -22.01
C ARG A 998 -8.12 43.06 -21.31
N GLU A 999 -7.62 43.44 -20.13
CA GLU A 999 -6.71 42.57 -19.38
C GLU A 999 -7.44 41.33 -18.85
N GLU A 1000 -8.70 41.43 -18.37
CA GLU A 1000 -9.51 40.27 -18.00
C GLU A 1000 -9.67 39.28 -19.16
N ILE A 1001 -10.03 39.78 -20.35
CA ILE A 1001 -10.20 38.94 -21.55
C ILE A 1001 -8.86 38.32 -21.94
N CYS A 1002 -7.78 39.09 -21.91
CA CYS A 1002 -6.44 38.60 -22.25
C CYS A 1002 -5.96 37.53 -21.24
N ASP A 1003 -6.24 37.68 -19.96
CA ASP A 1003 -5.89 36.70 -18.94
C ASP A 1003 -6.68 35.41 -19.14
N GLU A 1004 -8.00 35.51 -19.41
CA GLU A 1004 -8.83 34.35 -19.73
C GLU A 1004 -8.29 33.59 -20.96
N ILE A 1005 -7.98 34.30 -22.03
CA ILE A 1005 -7.42 33.71 -23.26
C ILE A 1005 -6.05 33.09 -23.00
N SER A 1006 -5.17 33.80 -22.29
CA SER A 1006 -3.81 33.30 -22.01
C SER A 1006 -3.82 32.04 -21.15
N LYS A 1007 -4.69 31.99 -20.13
CA LYS A 1007 -4.89 30.82 -19.28
C LYS A 1007 -5.42 29.60 -20.06
N GLY A 1008 -6.44 29.81 -20.87
CA GLY A 1008 -7.04 28.71 -21.64
C GLY A 1008 -6.13 28.19 -22.76
N LEU A 1009 -5.43 29.08 -23.49
CA LEU A 1009 -4.47 28.64 -24.50
C LEU A 1009 -3.35 27.77 -23.92
N LYS A 1010 -2.94 28.01 -22.70
CA LYS A 1010 -1.97 27.15 -22.00
C LYS A 1010 -2.56 25.77 -21.67
N GLY A 1011 -3.88 25.64 -21.57
CA GLY A 1011 -4.61 24.40 -21.28
C GLY A 1011 -4.91 23.54 -22.52
N LEU A 1012 -4.91 24.14 -23.72
CA LEU A 1012 -4.99 23.47 -25.00
C LEU A 1012 -3.64 22.92 -25.45
#